data_263706c9fd25602cb5aaf5a361f9f265
#
_entry.id   263706c9fd25602cb5aaf5a361f9f265
#
_cell.length_a   1.000
_cell.length_b   1.000
_cell.length_c   1.000
_cell.angle_alpha   90.00
_cell.angle_beta   90.00
_cell.angle_gamma   90.00
#
_symmetry.space_group_name_H-M   'P 1'
#
loop_
_entity.id
_entity.type
_entity.pdbx_description
1 polymer ?
#
loop_
_entity_poly.entity_id
_entity_poly.type
_entity_poly.pdbx_seq_one_letter_code
_entity_poly.pdbx_strand_id
1 'polypeptide(L)'
;MRRLPHRRATVGAALVSTAAFLAVGIQSVPATAKPAGPHPSPVRTGGLEAKLSPAQHSALIKSAKEKTAATARTLGLGAKEKLVVKDVVKDNDGTLHTRYERTYAGLPVLGGDLVVHTPPASLAKGTVSTTFNNKHKIKVASTTAALTKSAAEAKALKAAKALDGKKATADSARKVIWAGHGTPKLAWETVVGGFQDDGTPSQLHVVTDATTGKELYRYQAVKTGTGNTQYSGTVTLTTTQSGSTYTLNDASRGGHKTYNLNHGTSGTGTLFSQTNDTWGNGTTSNAATAGADAAYGAQETWDFYKNTFGRSGIKNDGVAAYSRTHYGNAYVNAFWDDSCFCMTYGDGSGNADPLTSLDVAGHEMSHGVTSNTAGLEYTGESGGLNEATSDIFGTGVEFYANNSSDVGDYLIGEKININGDGTPLRYMDKPSKDGGSADSWYSGVGNLDVHYSSGPANHMFYLLSEGSGTKVINGVTYNSPTSDGVAVTGIGRAAALQIWYKALTSYMTSSTDYAAARTAALNAAAALYGTNSTQYAGVGNAFAGINVGGHITPPSSGVTVTNPGSQTATVGTAVSLQIQASSTNSGALTYSASGLPAGLSINSSTGLISGTPTTAGSSSTTVTVTDSTGATGTATFGWTVSSTGGGCSSTQLLSNPGFESGSSGWTATSGVITTDSGEAAHSGSYKAWLDGYGSSHTDTLSQSVTIPAGCKATLTFYLHIDTSETTASTQYDKLTVTAGSKTLATYSNLNKASGYSQKSFDLSSLAGSTVTLKFNGVEDSSLQTSFVVDDTALTTG
;
A
#
# COMPACT_ATOMS: atom_id res chain seq x y z
N MET A 1 30.82 -24.63 4.00
CA MET A 1 32.24 -24.46 3.70
C MET A 1 32.67 -25.38 2.57
N ARG A 2 32.63 -24.96 1.34
CA ARG A 2 33.40 -25.57 0.24
C ARG A 2 33.78 -24.42 -0.71
N ARG A 3 35.08 -24.13 -0.77
CA ARG A 3 35.67 -23.16 -1.67
C ARG A 3 35.54 -23.63 -3.11
N LEU A 4 35.10 -22.74 -4.00
CA LEU A 4 35.28 -22.87 -5.44
C LEU A 4 36.16 -21.74 -5.95
N PRO A 5 37.03 -22.00 -6.93
CA PRO A 5 38.13 -21.11 -7.30
C PRO A 5 37.70 -20.01 -8.28
N HIS A 6 38.24 -18.83 -8.08
CA HIS A 6 38.12 -17.68 -9.00
C HIS A 6 38.75 -17.99 -10.38
N ARG A 7 38.00 -17.74 -11.45
CA ARG A 7 38.57 -17.51 -12.78
C ARG A 7 38.47 -16.03 -13.14
N ARG A 8 39.62 -15.39 -13.29
CA ARG A 8 39.78 -14.06 -13.87
C ARG A 8 39.36 -14.10 -15.34
N ALA A 9 38.50 -13.15 -15.76
CA ALA A 9 38.32 -12.83 -17.16
C ALA A 9 38.77 -11.40 -17.42
N THR A 10 39.56 -11.26 -18.43
CA THR A 10 40.29 -10.08 -18.88
C THR A 10 39.39 -9.07 -19.56
N VAL A 11 39.67 -7.79 -19.30
CA VAL A 11 39.03 -6.61 -19.88
C VAL A 11 39.39 -6.47 -21.36
N GLY A 12 38.38 -6.31 -22.20
CA GLY A 12 38.52 -5.84 -23.57
C GLY A 12 37.73 -4.54 -23.76
N ALA A 13 38.43 -3.43 -23.91
CA ALA A 13 37.88 -2.13 -24.20
C ALA A 13 37.40 -2.03 -25.65
N ALA A 14 36.19 -1.55 -25.88
CA ALA A 14 35.80 -1.01 -27.19
C ALA A 14 35.01 0.29 -27.00
N LEU A 15 35.60 1.36 -27.50
CA LEU A 15 35.01 2.68 -27.70
C LEU A 15 33.89 2.59 -28.76
N VAL A 16 32.72 3.14 -28.49
CA VAL A 16 31.84 3.64 -29.55
C VAL A 16 31.11 4.92 -29.09
N SER A 17 31.14 5.84 -30.00
CA SER A 17 30.75 7.24 -30.04
C SER A 17 29.31 7.57 -29.65
N THR A 18 29.16 8.75 -29.09
CA THR A 18 28.00 9.59 -28.83
C THR A 18 27.12 9.85 -30.05
N ALA A 19 25.78 9.67 -29.85
CA ALA A 19 24.80 10.44 -30.61
C ALA A 19 23.69 10.87 -29.63
N ALA A 20 23.62 12.16 -29.36
CA ALA A 20 22.56 12.79 -28.58
C ALA A 20 21.28 12.85 -29.41
N PHE A 21 20.19 12.27 -28.91
CA PHE A 21 18.84 12.60 -29.35
C PHE A 21 18.05 13.15 -28.18
N LEU A 22 17.72 14.46 -28.28
CA LEU A 22 16.68 15.07 -27.47
C LEU A 22 15.34 14.44 -27.84
N ALA A 23 14.82 13.59 -26.97
CA ALA A 23 13.44 13.15 -27.00
C ALA A 23 12.64 13.93 -25.95
N VAL A 24 11.84 14.90 -26.41
CA VAL A 24 10.79 15.51 -25.59
C VAL A 24 9.73 14.43 -25.36
N GLY A 25 9.72 13.88 -24.17
CA GLY A 25 8.74 12.87 -23.74
C GLY A 25 7.38 13.51 -23.52
N ILE A 26 6.49 13.39 -24.49
CA ILE A 26 5.05 13.59 -24.26
C ILE A 26 4.54 12.31 -23.59
N GLN A 27 4.28 12.35 -22.28
CA GLN A 27 3.61 11.26 -21.59
C GLN A 27 2.19 11.10 -22.15
N SER A 28 1.98 10.04 -22.95
CA SER A 28 0.66 9.63 -23.37
C SER A 28 0.01 8.77 -22.29
N VAL A 29 -1.02 9.31 -21.63
CA VAL A 29 -1.88 8.54 -20.74
C VAL A 29 -2.76 7.62 -21.59
N PRO A 30 -2.77 6.30 -21.39
CA PRO A 30 -3.69 5.43 -22.12
C PRO A 30 -5.14 5.71 -21.70
N ALA A 31 -5.98 6.06 -22.66
CA ALA A 31 -7.41 6.16 -22.44
C ALA A 31 -7.99 4.74 -22.27
N THR A 32 -8.38 4.38 -21.06
CA THR A 32 -9.09 3.12 -20.81
C THR A 32 -10.56 3.32 -21.17
N ALA A 33 -11.02 2.62 -22.20
CA ALA A 33 -12.45 2.53 -22.49
C ALA A 33 -13.15 1.68 -21.42
N LYS A 34 -14.26 2.19 -20.86
CA LYS A 34 -15.18 1.41 -20.01
C LYS A 34 -15.69 0.21 -20.81
N PRO A 35 -15.87 -0.98 -20.20
CA PRO A 35 -16.60 -2.06 -20.86
C PRO A 35 -18.00 -1.57 -21.20
N ALA A 36 -18.36 -1.53 -22.47
CA ALA A 36 -19.73 -1.33 -22.90
C ALA A 36 -20.54 -2.52 -22.42
N GLY A 37 -21.71 -2.26 -21.82
CA GLY A 37 -22.69 -3.30 -21.58
C GLY A 37 -23.08 -4.05 -22.87
N PRO A 38 -23.68 -5.24 -22.77
CA PRO A 38 -23.87 -6.11 -23.91
C PRO A 38 -24.84 -5.52 -24.91
N HIS A 39 -24.31 -4.88 -25.95
CA HIS A 39 -25.03 -4.68 -27.19
C HIS A 39 -24.57 -5.76 -28.16
N PRO A 40 -25.47 -6.50 -28.79
CA PRO A 40 -25.09 -7.50 -29.80
C PRO A 40 -24.56 -6.75 -31.03
N SER A 41 -23.24 -6.60 -31.10
CA SER A 41 -22.58 -6.27 -32.36
C SER A 41 -22.58 -7.53 -33.22
N PRO A 42 -22.83 -7.45 -34.55
CA PRO A 42 -22.68 -8.61 -35.41
C PRO A 42 -21.22 -9.06 -35.31
N VAL A 43 -21.01 -10.27 -34.84
CA VAL A 43 -19.73 -10.97 -34.85
C VAL A 43 -19.29 -11.11 -36.30
N ARG A 44 -18.52 -10.13 -36.79
CA ARG A 44 -17.64 -10.43 -37.91
C ARG A 44 -16.49 -11.26 -37.34
N THR A 45 -16.28 -12.43 -37.91
CA THR A 45 -15.03 -13.18 -37.74
C THR A 45 -13.89 -12.28 -38.20
N GLY A 46 -13.36 -11.44 -37.33
CA GLY A 46 -12.18 -10.63 -37.58
C GLY A 46 -11.01 -11.54 -37.84
N GLY A 47 -10.29 -11.30 -38.92
CA GLY A 47 -9.05 -11.98 -39.20
C GLY A 47 -8.08 -11.80 -38.04
N LEU A 48 -7.22 -12.80 -37.80
CA LEU A 48 -6.15 -12.67 -36.81
C LEU A 48 -5.28 -11.48 -37.18
N GLU A 49 -4.82 -10.73 -36.17
CA GLU A 49 -3.92 -9.59 -36.35
C GLU A 49 -2.65 -9.98 -37.09
N ALA A 50 -2.28 -9.21 -38.10
CA ALA A 50 -1.05 -9.44 -38.87
C ALA A 50 0.17 -9.01 -38.02
N LYS A 51 1.17 -9.90 -37.95
CA LYS A 51 2.46 -9.52 -37.32
C LYS A 51 3.18 -8.50 -38.20
N LEU A 52 3.29 -7.28 -37.68
CA LEU A 52 3.97 -6.17 -38.36
C LEU A 52 5.35 -5.94 -37.72
N SER A 53 6.36 -5.60 -38.51
CA SER A 53 7.60 -5.04 -37.97
C SER A 53 7.34 -3.62 -37.44
N PRO A 54 8.16 -3.12 -36.49
CA PRO A 54 8.03 -1.73 -35.99
C PRO A 54 8.05 -0.68 -37.11
N ALA A 55 8.82 -0.90 -38.16
CA ALA A 55 8.88 -0.01 -39.33
C ALA A 55 7.56 -0.01 -40.15
N GLN A 56 6.97 -1.18 -40.33
CA GLN A 56 5.67 -1.31 -41.02
C GLN A 56 4.54 -0.68 -40.21
N HIS A 57 4.52 -0.90 -38.88
CA HIS A 57 3.56 -0.27 -37.98
C HIS A 57 3.69 1.27 -38.02
N SER A 58 4.91 1.79 -37.90
CA SER A 58 5.19 3.23 -37.96
C SER A 58 4.75 3.84 -39.31
N ALA A 59 4.94 3.13 -40.43
CA ALA A 59 4.49 3.57 -41.76
C ALA A 59 2.96 3.66 -41.85
N LEU A 60 2.24 2.69 -41.25
CA LEU A 60 0.77 2.74 -41.19
C LEU A 60 0.27 3.93 -40.35
N ILE A 61 0.88 4.18 -39.19
CA ILE A 61 0.57 5.35 -38.34
C ILE A 61 0.82 6.65 -39.13
N LYS A 62 1.94 6.77 -39.83
CA LYS A 62 2.26 7.93 -40.66
C LYS A 62 1.18 8.15 -41.73
N SER A 63 0.85 7.09 -42.49
CA SER A 63 -0.20 7.15 -43.54
C SER A 63 -1.57 7.54 -42.95
N ALA A 64 -1.92 7.03 -41.79
CA ALA A 64 -3.15 7.39 -41.09
C ALA A 64 -3.16 8.87 -40.66
N LYS A 65 -2.02 9.40 -40.17
CA LYS A 65 -1.86 10.83 -39.80
C LYS A 65 -2.07 11.75 -40.98
N GLU A 66 -1.55 11.41 -42.14
CA GLU A 66 -1.69 12.19 -43.40
C GLU A 66 -3.16 12.26 -43.84
N LYS A 67 -3.96 11.23 -43.53
CA LYS A 67 -5.37 11.12 -43.93
C LYS A 67 -6.37 11.65 -42.91
N THR A 68 -5.95 12.13 -41.75
CA THR A 68 -6.84 12.51 -40.63
C THR A 68 -7.90 13.54 -41.06
N ALA A 69 -7.51 14.56 -41.83
CA ALA A 69 -8.44 15.60 -42.28
C ALA A 69 -9.49 15.07 -43.26
N ALA A 70 -9.11 14.18 -44.17
CA ALA A 70 -10.04 13.52 -45.09
C ALA A 70 -11.01 12.62 -44.33
N THR A 71 -10.49 11.80 -43.43
CA THR A 71 -11.28 10.93 -42.55
C THR A 71 -12.29 11.72 -41.72
N ALA A 72 -11.87 12.82 -41.09
CA ALA A 72 -12.77 13.69 -40.30
C ALA A 72 -13.94 14.25 -41.18
N ARG A 73 -13.65 14.62 -42.43
CA ARG A 73 -14.71 15.08 -43.39
C ARG A 73 -15.67 13.95 -43.74
N THR A 74 -15.15 12.76 -44.07
CA THR A 74 -15.96 11.56 -44.39
C THR A 74 -16.88 11.20 -43.22
N LEU A 75 -16.41 11.37 -42.00
CA LEU A 75 -17.20 11.14 -40.77
C LEU A 75 -18.16 12.30 -40.44
N GLY A 76 -18.13 13.36 -41.22
CA GLY A 76 -19.00 14.53 -41.00
C GLY A 76 -18.72 15.26 -39.68
N LEU A 77 -17.48 15.25 -39.20
CA LEU A 77 -17.11 15.96 -37.94
C LEU A 77 -17.20 17.48 -38.15
N GLY A 78 -17.43 18.23 -37.07
CA GLY A 78 -17.53 19.67 -37.09
C GLY A 78 -16.19 20.37 -37.36
N ALA A 79 -16.22 21.61 -37.88
CA ALA A 79 -15.00 22.35 -38.26
C ALA A 79 -14.01 22.56 -37.08
N LYS A 80 -14.49 22.56 -35.82
CA LYS A 80 -13.66 22.67 -34.62
C LYS A 80 -13.12 21.32 -34.14
N GLU A 81 -13.54 20.23 -34.76
CA GLU A 81 -13.12 18.86 -34.38
C GLU A 81 -11.95 18.43 -35.23
N LYS A 82 -10.97 17.76 -34.60
CA LYS A 82 -9.84 17.15 -35.26
C LYS A 82 -9.63 15.73 -34.73
N LEU A 83 -9.11 14.86 -35.59
CA LEU A 83 -8.70 13.49 -35.23
C LEU A 83 -7.20 13.46 -34.92
N VAL A 84 -6.82 12.70 -33.91
CA VAL A 84 -5.43 12.41 -33.54
C VAL A 84 -5.26 10.91 -33.58
N VAL A 85 -4.38 10.41 -34.45
CA VAL A 85 -4.09 8.96 -34.58
C VAL A 85 -3.39 8.50 -33.31
N LYS A 86 -3.93 7.46 -32.70
CA LYS A 86 -3.33 6.78 -31.54
C LYS A 86 -2.65 5.49 -31.97
N ASP A 87 -3.30 4.70 -32.80
CA ASP A 87 -2.79 3.40 -33.20
C ASP A 87 -3.43 2.92 -34.51
N VAL A 88 -2.79 1.96 -35.19
CA VAL A 88 -3.29 1.28 -36.36
C VAL A 88 -3.00 -0.22 -36.25
N VAL A 89 -4.05 -1.02 -36.14
CA VAL A 89 -3.99 -2.48 -36.21
C VAL A 89 -4.33 -2.91 -37.64
N LYS A 90 -3.62 -3.90 -38.17
CA LYS A 90 -3.89 -4.50 -39.47
C LYS A 90 -4.20 -5.99 -39.30
N ASP A 91 -5.32 -6.44 -39.84
CA ASP A 91 -5.67 -7.84 -39.86
C ASP A 91 -4.98 -8.57 -41.02
N ASN A 92 -4.91 -9.91 -40.96
CA ASN A 92 -4.30 -10.72 -41.99
C ASN A 92 -5.02 -10.63 -43.38
N ASP A 93 -6.30 -10.25 -43.36
CA ASP A 93 -7.07 -9.96 -44.59
C ASP A 93 -6.77 -8.57 -45.17
N GLY A 94 -5.91 -7.81 -44.52
CA GLY A 94 -5.52 -6.46 -44.93
C GLY A 94 -6.43 -5.33 -44.41
N THR A 95 -7.47 -5.62 -43.66
CA THR A 95 -8.32 -4.61 -42.99
C THR A 95 -7.51 -3.77 -42.03
N LEU A 96 -7.66 -2.46 -42.08
CA LEU A 96 -7.04 -1.54 -41.14
C LEU A 96 -8.06 -1.05 -40.11
N HIS A 97 -7.68 -1.12 -38.87
CA HIS A 97 -8.42 -0.54 -37.74
C HIS A 97 -7.62 0.61 -37.20
N THR A 98 -8.01 1.84 -37.50
CA THR A 98 -7.32 3.05 -37.07
C THR A 98 -8.04 3.64 -35.86
N ARG A 99 -7.38 3.68 -34.73
CA ARG A 99 -7.87 4.29 -33.49
C ARG A 99 -7.54 5.77 -33.47
N TYR A 100 -8.54 6.58 -33.20
CA TYR A 100 -8.41 8.03 -33.11
C TYR A 100 -8.92 8.55 -31.75
N GLU A 101 -8.19 9.50 -31.18
CA GLU A 101 -8.75 10.47 -30.24
C GLU A 101 -9.33 11.65 -30.99
N ARG A 102 -10.23 12.40 -30.35
CA ARG A 102 -10.80 13.65 -30.89
C ARG A 102 -10.31 14.83 -30.07
N THR A 103 -10.15 15.95 -30.76
CA THR A 103 -10.05 17.28 -30.10
C THR A 103 -11.14 18.19 -30.61
N TYR A 104 -11.57 19.12 -29.78
CA TYR A 104 -12.53 20.18 -30.13
C TYR A 104 -11.95 21.52 -29.76
N ALA A 105 -11.77 22.43 -30.75
CA ALA A 105 -11.11 23.71 -30.54
C ALA A 105 -9.77 23.61 -29.78
N GLY A 106 -9.00 22.53 -30.03
CA GLY A 106 -7.72 22.24 -29.39
C GLY A 106 -7.80 21.55 -28.03
N LEU A 107 -9.00 21.39 -27.46
CA LEU A 107 -9.18 20.67 -26.19
C LEU A 107 -9.40 19.17 -26.45
N PRO A 108 -8.81 18.24 -25.63
CA PRO A 108 -9.12 16.83 -25.71
C PRO A 108 -10.61 16.54 -25.49
N VAL A 109 -11.15 15.55 -26.19
CA VAL A 109 -12.53 15.09 -26.02
C VAL A 109 -12.51 13.74 -25.33
N LEU A 110 -12.83 13.69 -24.05
CA LEU A 110 -12.91 12.45 -23.27
C LEU A 110 -14.24 11.74 -23.56
N GLY A 111 -14.17 10.43 -23.85
CA GLY A 111 -15.31 9.62 -24.26
C GLY A 111 -15.77 9.91 -25.69
N GLY A 112 -14.92 10.56 -26.49
CA GLY A 112 -15.19 10.84 -27.91
C GLY A 112 -14.27 10.10 -28.89
N ASP A 113 -13.48 9.14 -28.40
CA ASP A 113 -12.61 8.29 -29.20
C ASP A 113 -13.42 7.43 -30.18
N LEU A 114 -12.76 7.01 -31.26
CA LEU A 114 -13.39 6.20 -32.31
C LEU A 114 -12.38 5.30 -33.02
N VAL A 115 -12.88 4.22 -33.60
CA VAL A 115 -12.09 3.32 -34.47
C VAL A 115 -12.69 3.38 -35.87
N VAL A 116 -11.84 3.61 -36.86
CA VAL A 116 -12.20 3.54 -38.27
C VAL A 116 -11.75 2.21 -38.84
N HIS A 117 -12.69 1.45 -39.36
CA HIS A 117 -12.44 0.15 -39.98
C HIS A 117 -12.40 0.34 -41.50
N THR A 118 -11.30 0.01 -42.10
CA THR A 118 -11.07 0.16 -43.56
C THR A 118 -10.67 -1.16 -44.21
N PRO A 119 -11.63 -1.96 -44.71
CA PRO A 119 -11.35 -3.17 -45.46
C PRO A 119 -10.60 -2.88 -46.75
N PRO A 120 -9.82 -3.82 -47.30
CA PRO A 120 -9.07 -3.63 -48.54
C PRO A 120 -9.92 -3.14 -49.72
N ALA A 121 -11.12 -3.68 -49.88
CA ALA A 121 -12.08 -3.23 -50.90
C ALA A 121 -12.56 -1.79 -50.73
N SER A 122 -12.50 -1.27 -49.50
CA SER A 122 -12.91 0.12 -49.15
C SER A 122 -11.75 1.09 -49.29
N LEU A 123 -10.48 0.61 -49.18
CA LEU A 123 -9.30 1.46 -49.42
C LEU A 123 -9.31 2.06 -50.83
N ALA A 124 -9.79 1.30 -51.82
CA ALA A 124 -9.92 1.73 -53.22
C ALA A 124 -11.12 2.68 -53.46
N LYS A 125 -12.16 2.61 -52.61
CA LYS A 125 -13.42 3.36 -52.81
C LYS A 125 -13.60 4.49 -51.82
N GLY A 126 -12.67 4.69 -50.86
CA GLY A 126 -12.77 5.74 -49.82
C GLY A 126 -13.93 5.56 -48.84
N THR A 127 -14.50 4.35 -48.75
CA THR A 127 -15.59 4.03 -47.82
C THR A 127 -15.01 3.45 -46.53
N VAL A 128 -15.59 3.82 -45.37
CA VAL A 128 -15.15 3.37 -44.05
C VAL A 128 -16.37 3.02 -43.20
N SER A 129 -16.22 2.04 -42.36
CA SER A 129 -17.13 1.83 -41.23
C SER A 129 -16.49 2.33 -39.93
N THR A 130 -17.29 2.67 -38.92
CA THR A 130 -16.79 3.26 -37.69
C THR A 130 -17.48 2.73 -36.45
N THR A 131 -16.70 2.65 -35.38
CA THR A 131 -17.20 2.48 -34.02
C THR A 131 -16.94 3.78 -33.27
N PHE A 132 -18.01 4.40 -32.74
CA PHE A 132 -17.96 5.62 -31.98
C PHE A 132 -18.48 5.42 -30.56
N ASN A 133 -17.84 6.02 -29.56
CA ASN A 133 -18.44 6.21 -28.24
C ASN A 133 -19.54 7.29 -28.26
N ASN A 134 -19.32 8.39 -28.99
CA ASN A 134 -20.29 9.45 -29.22
C ASN A 134 -20.30 9.85 -30.70
N LYS A 135 -21.37 9.49 -31.41
CA LYS A 135 -21.52 9.71 -32.85
C LYS A 135 -21.88 11.16 -33.26
N HIS A 136 -22.30 12.00 -32.29
CA HIS A 136 -22.76 13.34 -32.59
C HIS A 136 -21.58 14.29 -32.79
N LYS A 137 -21.82 15.32 -33.60
CA LYS A 137 -20.94 16.49 -33.70
C LYS A 137 -20.83 17.13 -32.31
N ILE A 138 -19.62 17.39 -31.90
CA ILE A 138 -19.38 18.07 -30.62
C ILE A 138 -19.89 19.52 -30.72
N LYS A 139 -20.79 19.89 -29.83
CA LYS A 139 -21.27 21.28 -29.66
C LYS A 139 -21.25 21.58 -28.16
N VAL A 140 -20.50 22.61 -27.80
CA VAL A 140 -20.49 23.15 -26.43
C VAL A 140 -20.78 24.64 -26.51
N ALA A 141 -21.49 25.17 -25.51
CA ALA A 141 -21.90 26.59 -25.48
C ALA A 141 -20.66 27.50 -25.41
N SER A 142 -19.64 27.11 -24.69
CA SER A 142 -18.40 27.88 -24.52
C SER A 142 -17.22 26.94 -24.26
N THR A 143 -16.01 27.38 -24.66
CA THR A 143 -14.72 26.78 -24.24
C THR A 143 -14.05 27.60 -23.14
N THR A 144 -14.74 28.61 -22.60
CA THR A 144 -14.32 29.37 -21.42
C THR A 144 -14.99 28.78 -20.18
N ALA A 145 -14.19 28.36 -19.21
CA ALA A 145 -14.68 27.79 -17.96
C ALA A 145 -15.15 28.90 -17.01
N ALA A 146 -16.30 28.72 -16.39
CA ALA A 146 -16.76 29.57 -15.28
C ALA A 146 -16.07 29.14 -13.96
N LEU A 147 -15.82 27.85 -13.79
CA LEU A 147 -15.09 27.32 -12.66
C LEU A 147 -13.57 27.51 -12.88
N THR A 148 -12.87 28.06 -11.89
CA THR A 148 -11.41 28.20 -11.94
C THR A 148 -10.71 26.84 -11.81
N LYS A 149 -9.45 26.78 -12.23
CA LYS A 149 -8.60 25.58 -12.06
C LYS A 149 -8.55 25.15 -10.59
N SER A 150 -8.22 26.06 -9.67
CA SER A 150 -8.11 25.77 -8.24
C SER A 150 -9.44 25.30 -7.63
N ALA A 151 -10.57 25.83 -8.08
CA ALA A 151 -11.87 25.36 -7.62
C ALA A 151 -12.19 23.94 -8.13
N ALA A 152 -11.74 23.57 -9.33
CA ALA A 152 -11.86 22.20 -9.84
C ALA A 152 -10.94 21.24 -9.06
N GLU A 153 -9.71 21.64 -8.78
CA GLU A 153 -8.76 20.89 -7.94
C GLU A 153 -9.32 20.63 -6.53
N ALA A 154 -9.88 21.66 -5.89
CA ALA A 154 -10.50 21.51 -4.57
C ALA A 154 -11.67 20.50 -4.56
N LYS A 155 -12.48 20.48 -5.65
CA LYS A 155 -13.57 19.51 -5.80
C LYS A 155 -13.05 18.08 -6.01
N ALA A 156 -11.99 17.94 -6.80
CA ALA A 156 -11.36 16.65 -7.04
C ALA A 156 -10.72 16.07 -5.75
N LEU A 157 -10.05 16.91 -4.95
CA LEU A 157 -9.54 16.53 -3.64
C LEU A 157 -10.67 16.10 -2.68
N LYS A 158 -11.84 16.78 -2.73
CA LYS A 158 -13.01 16.35 -1.96
C LYS A 158 -13.54 14.99 -2.43
N ALA A 159 -13.52 14.73 -3.73
CA ALA A 159 -13.92 13.44 -4.30
C ALA A 159 -12.96 12.31 -3.86
N ALA A 160 -11.65 12.57 -3.86
CA ALA A 160 -10.65 11.62 -3.36
C ALA A 160 -10.83 11.33 -1.86
N LYS A 161 -11.09 12.37 -1.05
CA LYS A 161 -11.37 12.21 0.39
C LYS A 161 -12.65 11.40 0.65
N ALA A 162 -13.65 11.52 -0.20
CA ALA A 162 -14.89 10.72 -0.11
C ALA A 162 -14.70 9.23 -0.50
N LEU A 163 -13.51 8.86 -0.97
CA LEU A 163 -13.05 7.50 -1.23
C LEU A 163 -11.95 7.08 -0.24
N ASP A 164 -11.90 7.73 0.92
CA ASP A 164 -10.90 7.51 1.99
C ASP A 164 -9.44 7.66 1.54
N GLY A 165 -9.22 8.38 0.42
CA GLY A 165 -7.89 8.68 -0.11
C GLY A 165 -7.03 9.43 0.89
N LYS A 166 -5.81 8.91 1.13
CA LYS A 166 -4.83 9.44 2.09
C LYS A 166 -3.78 10.30 1.37
N LYS A 167 -3.32 11.37 2.02
CA LYS A 167 -2.30 12.30 1.48
C LYS A 167 -2.62 12.78 0.05
N ALA A 168 -3.90 12.99 -0.27
CA ALA A 168 -4.36 13.36 -1.61
C ALA A 168 -3.80 14.72 -2.05
N THR A 169 -3.23 14.78 -3.25
CA THR A 169 -2.69 15.99 -3.90
C THR A 169 -3.29 16.17 -5.29
N ALA A 170 -3.56 17.40 -5.70
CA ALA A 170 -3.98 17.68 -7.07
C ALA A 170 -2.73 17.83 -7.95
N ASP A 171 -2.35 16.77 -8.66
CA ASP A 171 -1.11 16.72 -9.43
C ASP A 171 -1.20 17.51 -10.74
N SER A 172 -2.37 17.47 -11.37
CA SER A 172 -2.62 18.24 -12.58
C SER A 172 -4.10 18.54 -12.77
N ALA A 173 -4.41 19.63 -13.46
CA ALA A 173 -5.77 19.91 -13.92
C ALA A 173 -5.73 20.59 -15.30
N ARG A 174 -6.53 20.06 -16.24
CA ARG A 174 -6.66 20.57 -17.62
C ARG A 174 -8.10 20.68 -18.08
N LYS A 175 -8.37 21.58 -19.00
CA LYS A 175 -9.67 21.69 -19.66
C LYS A 175 -9.83 20.59 -20.69
N VAL A 176 -11.01 19.98 -20.72
CA VAL A 176 -11.39 18.91 -21.65
C VAL A 176 -12.85 19.11 -22.10
N ILE A 177 -13.25 18.45 -23.17
CA ILE A 177 -14.67 18.26 -23.49
C ILE A 177 -15.06 16.86 -23.02
N TRP A 178 -16.01 16.80 -22.09
CA TRP A 178 -16.59 15.54 -21.67
C TRP A 178 -17.71 15.12 -22.61
N ALA A 179 -17.55 13.98 -23.29
CA ALA A 179 -18.52 13.41 -24.24
C ALA A 179 -18.88 11.94 -23.92
N GLY A 180 -18.50 11.42 -22.74
CA GLY A 180 -18.75 10.02 -22.39
C GLY A 180 -20.23 9.70 -22.21
N HIS A 181 -21.00 10.61 -21.61
CA HIS A 181 -22.45 10.45 -21.42
C HIS A 181 -23.19 11.78 -21.61
N GLY A 182 -24.36 11.72 -22.25
CA GLY A 182 -25.24 12.86 -22.45
C GLY A 182 -24.70 13.89 -23.46
N THR A 183 -25.12 15.13 -23.33
CA THR A 183 -24.67 16.24 -24.19
C THR A 183 -23.24 16.62 -23.85
N PRO A 184 -22.35 16.78 -24.85
CA PRO A 184 -20.97 17.19 -24.62
C PRO A 184 -20.87 18.52 -23.85
N LYS A 185 -19.97 18.57 -22.87
CA LYS A 185 -19.79 19.72 -21.98
C LYS A 185 -18.32 20.06 -21.84
N LEU A 186 -18.03 21.35 -21.63
CA LEU A 186 -16.74 21.78 -21.15
C LEU A 186 -16.55 21.29 -19.70
N ALA A 187 -15.42 20.66 -19.40
CA ALA A 187 -15.09 20.14 -18.09
C ALA A 187 -13.64 20.42 -17.72
N TRP A 188 -13.33 20.27 -16.45
CA TRP A 188 -12.00 20.11 -15.93
C TRP A 188 -11.75 18.62 -15.67
N GLU A 189 -10.66 18.08 -16.18
CA GLU A 189 -10.10 16.80 -15.74
C GLU A 189 -8.98 17.13 -14.76
N THR A 190 -9.13 16.67 -13.52
CA THR A 190 -8.12 16.80 -12.47
C THR A 190 -7.60 15.41 -12.12
N VAL A 191 -6.28 15.25 -12.09
CA VAL A 191 -5.63 14.04 -11.60
C VAL A 191 -5.25 14.26 -10.14
N VAL A 192 -5.68 13.38 -9.27
CA VAL A 192 -5.40 13.40 -7.83
C VAL A 192 -4.52 12.22 -7.47
N GLY A 193 -3.31 12.52 -7.02
CA GLY A 193 -2.36 11.57 -6.47
C GLY A 193 -2.59 11.29 -4.98
N GLY A 194 -1.61 10.71 -4.33
CA GLY A 194 -1.68 10.24 -2.95
C GLY A 194 -1.87 8.73 -2.89
N PHE A 195 -2.65 8.26 -1.91
CA PHE A 195 -2.89 6.83 -1.71
C PHE A 195 -4.39 6.53 -1.65
N GLN A 196 -4.79 5.35 -2.08
CA GLN A 196 -6.11 4.76 -1.85
C GLN A 196 -6.23 4.34 -0.36
N ASP A 197 -7.40 3.87 0.06
CA ASP A 197 -7.65 3.47 1.46
C ASP A 197 -6.80 2.28 1.90
N ASP A 198 -6.49 1.37 0.97
CA ASP A 198 -5.64 0.19 1.16
C ASP A 198 -4.13 0.49 1.11
N GLY A 199 -3.74 1.75 0.91
CA GLY A 199 -2.33 2.15 0.78
C GLY A 199 -1.77 2.13 -0.64
N THR A 200 -2.51 1.64 -1.63
CA THR A 200 -2.09 1.69 -3.04
C THR A 200 -1.97 3.14 -3.52
N PRO A 201 -0.93 3.51 -4.30
CA PRO A 201 -0.87 4.82 -4.92
C PRO A 201 -2.13 5.16 -5.69
N SER A 202 -2.53 6.42 -5.62
CA SER A 202 -3.71 6.93 -6.31
C SER A 202 -3.33 7.73 -7.56
N GLN A 203 -4.03 7.50 -8.65
CA GLN A 203 -4.07 8.38 -9.81
C GLN A 203 -5.54 8.54 -10.22
N LEU A 204 -6.29 9.19 -9.32
CA LEU A 204 -7.72 9.37 -9.49
C LEU A 204 -8.00 10.51 -10.45
N HIS A 205 -8.59 10.19 -11.60
CA HIS A 205 -9.07 11.18 -12.54
C HIS A 205 -10.49 11.61 -12.19
N VAL A 206 -10.71 12.89 -11.96
CA VAL A 206 -12.02 13.47 -11.65
C VAL A 206 -12.39 14.47 -12.74
N VAL A 207 -13.48 14.21 -13.43
CA VAL A 207 -14.03 15.08 -14.47
C VAL A 207 -15.15 15.92 -13.89
N THR A 208 -14.96 17.23 -13.84
CA THR A 208 -15.87 18.19 -13.21
C THR A 208 -16.42 19.15 -14.27
N ASP A 209 -17.73 19.33 -14.33
CA ASP A 209 -18.38 20.30 -15.21
C ASP A 209 -17.81 21.72 -14.97
N ALA A 210 -17.24 22.31 -15.99
CA ALA A 210 -16.54 23.60 -15.89
C ALA A 210 -17.45 24.80 -15.65
N THR A 211 -18.76 24.63 -15.71
CA THR A 211 -19.77 25.68 -15.44
C THR A 211 -20.38 25.49 -14.05
N THR A 212 -20.87 24.30 -13.74
CA THR A 212 -21.65 24.04 -12.52
C THR A 212 -20.77 23.49 -11.35
N GLY A 213 -19.61 22.97 -11.67
CA GLY A 213 -18.75 22.29 -10.70
C GLY A 213 -19.28 20.94 -10.24
N LYS A 214 -20.29 20.37 -10.93
CA LYS A 214 -20.78 19.02 -10.67
C LYS A 214 -19.78 18.00 -11.19
N GLU A 215 -19.50 16.95 -10.41
CA GLU A 215 -18.75 15.79 -10.88
C GLU A 215 -19.55 15.10 -12.00
N LEU A 216 -18.90 14.88 -13.13
CA LEU A 216 -19.47 14.20 -14.31
C LEU A 216 -19.02 12.76 -14.38
N TYR A 217 -17.78 12.49 -13.99
CA TYR A 217 -17.17 11.19 -14.05
C TYR A 217 -15.91 11.13 -13.17
N ARG A 218 -15.56 9.96 -12.71
CA ARG A 218 -14.27 9.68 -12.11
C ARG A 218 -13.86 8.24 -12.36
N TYR A 219 -12.57 8.01 -12.38
CA TYR A 219 -11.99 6.66 -12.46
C TYR A 219 -10.59 6.64 -11.85
N GLN A 220 -10.21 5.49 -11.30
CA GLN A 220 -8.85 5.23 -10.84
C GLN A 220 -8.04 4.70 -12.00
N ALA A 221 -6.90 5.33 -12.31
CA ALA A 221 -6.01 4.90 -13.40
C ALA A 221 -5.01 3.84 -12.92
N VAL A 222 -4.64 3.85 -11.64
CA VAL A 222 -3.86 2.77 -11.04
C VAL A 222 -4.76 1.55 -10.90
N LYS A 223 -4.38 0.47 -11.54
CA LYS A 223 -5.05 -0.83 -11.47
C LYS A 223 -4.21 -1.73 -10.59
N THR A 224 -4.86 -2.47 -9.72
CA THR A 224 -4.23 -3.39 -8.78
C THR A 224 -4.59 -4.83 -9.11
N GLY A 225 -3.56 -5.68 -9.19
CA GLY A 225 -3.69 -7.12 -9.21
C GLY A 225 -3.51 -7.71 -7.81
N THR A 226 -3.75 -9.01 -7.69
CA THR A 226 -3.51 -9.77 -6.47
C THR A 226 -2.24 -10.59 -6.62
N GLY A 227 -1.28 -10.44 -5.69
CA GLY A 227 -0.11 -11.29 -5.55
C GLY A 227 -0.33 -12.32 -4.44
N ASN A 228 -0.26 -13.61 -4.76
CA ASN A 228 -0.13 -14.68 -3.76
C ASN A 228 1.35 -15.00 -3.66
N THR A 229 2.03 -14.30 -2.79
CA THR A 229 3.48 -14.34 -2.58
C THR A 229 3.87 -15.55 -1.72
N GLN A 230 5.15 -15.91 -1.71
CA GLN A 230 5.66 -16.98 -0.85
C GLN A 230 5.84 -16.48 0.59
N TYR A 231 6.30 -15.24 0.77
CA TYR A 231 6.74 -14.71 2.07
C TYR A 231 5.77 -13.69 2.66
N SER A 232 5.22 -12.80 1.84
CA SER A 232 4.40 -11.69 2.31
C SER A 232 2.89 -11.96 2.28
N GLY A 233 2.48 -13.25 2.04
CA GLY A 233 1.07 -13.63 1.97
C GLY A 233 0.35 -13.11 0.73
N THR A 234 -0.94 -12.78 0.86
CA THR A 234 -1.69 -12.19 -0.24
C THR A 234 -1.56 -10.67 -0.20
N VAL A 235 -1.02 -10.09 -1.26
CA VAL A 235 -0.70 -8.66 -1.36
C VAL A 235 -1.36 -8.03 -2.58
N THR A 236 -1.46 -6.71 -2.56
CA THR A 236 -1.91 -5.91 -3.69
C THR A 236 -0.72 -5.54 -4.56
N LEU A 237 -0.80 -5.81 -5.86
CA LEU A 237 0.22 -5.46 -6.84
C LEU A 237 -0.29 -4.41 -7.83
N THR A 238 0.55 -3.43 -8.13
CA THR A 238 0.27 -2.53 -9.26
C THR A 238 0.70 -3.21 -10.56
N THR A 239 -0.24 -3.38 -11.48
CA THR A 239 -0.04 -4.08 -12.75
C THR A 239 -0.47 -3.22 -13.92
N THR A 240 -0.03 -3.59 -15.13
CA THR A 240 -0.46 -2.93 -16.35
C THR A 240 -1.27 -3.89 -17.22
N GLN A 241 -2.46 -3.45 -17.64
CA GLN A 241 -3.32 -4.20 -18.56
C GLN A 241 -3.25 -3.64 -19.99
N SER A 242 -3.07 -4.52 -20.97
CA SER A 242 -3.18 -4.21 -22.39
C SER A 242 -4.07 -5.27 -23.08
N GLY A 243 -5.23 -4.85 -23.53
CA GLY A 243 -6.24 -5.80 -24.04
C GLY A 243 -6.69 -6.77 -22.94
N SER A 244 -6.55 -8.07 -23.20
CA SER A 244 -6.84 -9.14 -22.24
C SER A 244 -5.62 -9.58 -21.43
N THR A 245 -4.46 -8.95 -21.61
CA THR A 245 -3.21 -9.37 -20.99
C THR A 245 -2.84 -8.39 -19.87
N TYR A 246 -2.50 -8.93 -18.71
CA TYR A 246 -1.91 -8.23 -17.57
C TYR A 246 -0.42 -8.51 -17.53
N THR A 247 0.36 -7.55 -17.01
CA THR A 247 1.82 -7.67 -16.84
C THR A 247 2.25 -7.15 -15.48
N LEU A 248 3.29 -7.76 -14.90
CA LEU A 248 3.98 -7.20 -13.72
C LEU A 248 4.82 -5.99 -14.15
N ASN A 249 4.12 -4.89 -14.43
CA ASN A 249 4.67 -3.60 -14.80
C ASN A 249 3.95 -2.51 -14.00
N ASP A 250 4.67 -1.93 -13.05
CA ASP A 250 4.18 -0.85 -12.21
C ASP A 250 4.46 0.51 -12.84
N ALA A 251 3.49 1.02 -13.59
CA ALA A 251 3.61 2.33 -14.24
C ALA A 251 3.56 3.50 -13.24
N SER A 252 3.09 3.29 -12.02
CA SER A 252 2.96 4.33 -10.99
C SER A 252 4.25 4.60 -10.23
N ARG A 253 5.15 3.61 -10.19
CA ARG A 253 6.45 3.69 -9.51
C ARG A 253 7.59 3.63 -10.53
N GLY A 254 7.65 4.62 -11.42
CA GLY A 254 8.73 4.79 -12.39
C GLY A 254 8.79 3.74 -13.49
N GLY A 255 7.79 2.87 -13.63
CA GLY A 255 7.71 1.84 -14.65
C GLY A 255 8.50 0.57 -14.31
N HIS A 256 8.58 0.20 -13.02
CA HIS A 256 9.19 -1.05 -12.58
C HIS A 256 8.57 -2.26 -13.29
N LYS A 257 9.42 -3.20 -13.71
CA LYS A 257 9.00 -4.44 -14.39
C LYS A 257 9.67 -5.64 -13.78
N THR A 258 8.94 -6.74 -13.69
CA THR A 258 9.47 -8.02 -13.18
C THR A 258 9.49 -9.06 -14.28
N TYR A 259 10.65 -9.68 -14.46
CA TYR A 259 10.95 -10.62 -15.55
C TYR A 259 11.31 -12.00 -15.00
N ASN A 260 10.96 -13.04 -15.76
CA ASN A 260 11.33 -14.42 -15.54
C ASN A 260 12.52 -14.78 -16.41
N LEU A 261 13.64 -15.19 -15.81
CA LEU A 261 14.81 -15.70 -16.52
C LEU A 261 14.69 -17.19 -16.86
N ASN A 262 13.70 -17.88 -16.30
CA ASN A 262 13.46 -19.31 -16.52
C ASN A 262 14.75 -20.14 -16.36
N HIS A 263 15.49 -19.89 -15.27
CA HIS A 263 16.79 -20.49 -14.92
C HIS A 263 17.94 -20.11 -15.87
N GLY A 264 17.74 -19.11 -16.75
CA GLY A 264 18.83 -18.51 -17.52
C GLY A 264 19.72 -17.64 -16.64
N THR A 265 20.98 -17.40 -17.10
CA THR A 265 21.99 -16.61 -16.37
C THR A 265 22.35 -15.30 -17.08
N SER A 266 21.59 -14.94 -18.12
CA SER A 266 21.87 -13.72 -18.90
C SER A 266 20.60 -13.15 -19.54
N GLY A 267 20.68 -11.92 -20.01
CA GLY A 267 19.58 -11.19 -20.64
C GLY A 267 18.58 -10.62 -19.62
N THR A 268 17.51 -10.02 -20.14
CA THR A 268 16.46 -9.41 -19.30
C THR A 268 15.42 -10.43 -18.83
N GLY A 269 15.27 -11.54 -19.55
CA GLY A 269 14.20 -12.50 -19.33
C GLY A 269 12.89 -12.13 -20.02
N THR A 270 11.84 -12.87 -19.72
CA THR A 270 10.48 -12.64 -20.24
C THR A 270 9.66 -11.90 -19.21
N LEU A 271 9.05 -10.77 -19.59
CA LEU A 271 8.15 -10.02 -18.71
C LEU A 271 7.00 -10.95 -18.27
N PHE A 272 6.75 -11.04 -16.99
CA PHE A 272 5.61 -11.79 -16.47
C PHE A 272 4.31 -11.24 -17.06
N SER A 273 3.57 -12.10 -17.74
CA SER A 273 2.32 -11.74 -18.43
C SER A 273 1.32 -12.89 -18.40
N GLN A 274 0.04 -12.56 -18.21
CA GLN A 274 -1.06 -13.55 -18.16
C GLN A 274 -2.41 -12.88 -18.45
N THR A 275 -3.48 -13.70 -18.57
CA THR A 275 -4.83 -13.23 -18.93
C THR A 275 -5.71 -12.86 -17.73
N ASN A 276 -5.29 -13.13 -16.51
CA ASN A 276 -5.94 -12.70 -15.28
C ASN A 276 -4.98 -11.86 -14.44
N ASP A 277 -5.48 -11.14 -13.44
CA ASP A 277 -4.67 -10.25 -12.60
C ASP A 277 -4.44 -10.83 -11.18
N THR A 278 -4.26 -12.15 -11.10
CA THR A 278 -3.91 -12.86 -9.85
C THR A 278 -2.62 -13.63 -10.07
N TRP A 279 -1.55 -13.20 -9.40
CA TRP A 279 -0.18 -13.64 -9.63
C TRP A 279 0.29 -14.59 -8.55
N GLY A 280 0.85 -15.71 -8.96
CA GLY A 280 1.35 -16.70 -8.03
C GLY A 280 0.26 -17.53 -7.33
N ASN A 281 0.70 -18.43 -6.48
CA ASN A 281 -0.17 -19.31 -5.67
C ASN A 281 0.35 -19.52 -4.24
N GLY A 282 1.33 -18.73 -3.81
CA GLY A 282 1.95 -18.83 -2.49
C GLY A 282 3.02 -19.93 -2.36
N THR A 283 3.39 -20.59 -3.47
CA THR A 283 4.40 -21.66 -3.49
C THR A 283 5.25 -21.63 -4.75
N THR A 284 6.39 -22.31 -4.73
CA THR A 284 7.29 -22.43 -5.88
C THR A 284 6.73 -23.25 -7.05
N SER A 285 5.58 -23.90 -6.88
CA SER A 285 4.91 -24.62 -7.98
C SER A 285 4.39 -23.71 -9.10
N ASN A 286 4.33 -22.41 -8.85
CA ASN A 286 3.98 -21.38 -9.83
C ASN A 286 5.10 -20.34 -9.89
N ALA A 287 5.76 -20.24 -11.04
CA ALA A 287 6.85 -19.28 -11.25
C ALA A 287 6.44 -17.81 -10.98
N ALA A 288 5.18 -17.44 -11.19
CA ALA A 288 4.70 -16.09 -10.88
C ALA A 288 4.63 -15.78 -9.36
N THR A 289 4.84 -16.77 -8.48
CA THR A 289 4.93 -16.53 -7.04
C THR A 289 6.17 -15.70 -6.71
N ALA A 290 7.37 -16.13 -7.10
CA ALA A 290 8.60 -15.34 -6.92
C ALA A 290 8.54 -14.01 -7.70
N GLY A 291 7.84 -13.99 -8.85
CA GLY A 291 7.56 -12.74 -9.58
C GLY A 291 6.70 -11.77 -8.78
N ALA A 292 5.71 -12.28 -8.05
CA ALA A 292 4.84 -11.47 -7.18
C ALA A 292 5.60 -10.93 -5.95
N ASP A 293 6.44 -11.77 -5.31
CA ASP A 293 7.31 -11.34 -4.21
C ASP A 293 8.24 -10.20 -4.66
N ALA A 294 8.97 -10.39 -5.75
CA ALA A 294 9.89 -9.39 -6.28
C ALA A 294 9.19 -8.08 -6.71
N ALA A 295 7.98 -8.17 -7.28
CA ALA A 295 7.19 -7.00 -7.63
C ALA A 295 6.71 -6.26 -6.39
N TYR A 296 6.25 -6.97 -5.36
CA TYR A 296 5.83 -6.40 -4.08
C TYR A 296 7.01 -5.74 -3.35
N GLY A 297 8.14 -6.44 -3.23
CA GLY A 297 9.35 -5.89 -2.63
C GLY A 297 9.81 -4.59 -3.31
N ALA A 298 9.72 -4.53 -4.64
CA ALA A 298 10.05 -3.31 -5.38
C ALA A 298 9.05 -2.17 -5.14
N GLN A 299 7.75 -2.47 -4.99
CA GLN A 299 6.73 -1.48 -4.63
C GLN A 299 7.02 -0.86 -3.26
N GLU A 300 7.20 -1.71 -2.25
CA GLU A 300 7.41 -1.27 -0.87
C GLU A 300 8.72 -0.51 -0.73
N THR A 301 9.78 -0.94 -1.41
CA THR A 301 11.06 -0.23 -1.42
C THR A 301 10.94 1.15 -2.06
N TRP A 302 10.26 1.25 -3.21
CA TRP A 302 10.02 2.55 -3.86
C TRP A 302 9.26 3.49 -2.93
N ASP A 303 8.16 3.00 -2.32
CA ASP A 303 7.29 3.79 -1.45
C ASP A 303 8.00 4.17 -0.15
N PHE A 304 8.80 3.28 0.43
CA PHE A 304 9.66 3.58 1.58
C PHE A 304 10.59 4.75 1.29
N TYR A 305 11.39 4.68 0.22
CA TYR A 305 12.32 5.76 -0.11
C TYR A 305 11.60 7.07 -0.45
N LYS A 306 10.47 6.98 -1.14
CA LYS A 306 9.66 8.14 -1.52
C LYS A 306 9.02 8.82 -0.32
N ASN A 307 8.39 8.05 0.54
CA ASN A 307 7.60 8.59 1.66
C ASN A 307 8.45 8.93 2.88
N THR A 308 9.56 8.22 3.08
CA THR A 308 10.46 8.43 4.21
C THR A 308 11.48 9.53 3.93
N PHE A 309 12.04 9.57 2.72
CA PHE A 309 13.16 10.47 2.38
C PHE A 309 12.86 11.42 1.22
N GLY A 310 11.70 11.32 0.57
CA GLY A 310 11.36 12.11 -0.62
C GLY A 310 12.07 11.64 -1.90
N ARG A 311 12.77 10.49 -1.86
CA ARG A 311 13.55 9.98 -2.99
C ARG A 311 12.66 9.25 -3.98
N SER A 312 12.66 9.66 -5.24
CA SER A 312 11.86 9.08 -6.32
C SER A 312 12.70 8.12 -7.15
N GLY A 313 12.73 6.83 -6.77
CA GLY A 313 13.53 5.81 -7.43
C GLY A 313 15.01 5.81 -7.02
N ILE A 314 15.76 4.82 -7.49
CA ILE A 314 17.17 4.57 -7.09
C ILE A 314 18.09 5.77 -7.44
N LYS A 315 17.91 6.37 -8.61
CA LYS A 315 18.64 7.58 -9.03
C LYS A 315 18.01 8.89 -8.59
N ASN A 316 16.86 8.85 -7.93
CA ASN A 316 16.04 10.02 -7.61
C ASN A 316 15.60 10.83 -8.84
N ASP A 317 15.42 10.16 -9.97
CA ASP A 317 15.03 10.71 -11.28
C ASP A 317 13.60 10.33 -11.71
N GLY A 318 12.89 9.61 -10.86
CA GLY A 318 11.53 9.12 -11.14
C GLY A 318 11.48 7.89 -12.04
N VAL A 319 12.63 7.28 -12.36
CA VAL A 319 12.71 6.07 -13.19
C VAL A 319 13.02 4.86 -12.30
N ALA A 320 12.29 3.76 -12.48
CA ALA A 320 12.54 2.54 -11.75
C ALA A 320 13.65 1.69 -12.39
N ALA A 321 14.30 0.88 -11.56
CA ALA A 321 15.01 -0.30 -11.99
C ALA A 321 14.02 -1.42 -12.36
N TYR A 322 14.51 -2.60 -12.74
CA TYR A 322 13.66 -3.78 -12.94
C TYR A 322 14.19 -4.99 -12.18
N SER A 323 13.31 -5.97 -11.94
CA SER A 323 13.64 -7.22 -11.24
C SER A 323 13.67 -8.40 -12.20
N ARG A 324 14.58 -9.35 -11.95
CA ARG A 324 14.67 -10.65 -12.64
C ARG A 324 14.63 -11.76 -11.62
N THR A 325 13.67 -12.68 -11.74
CA THR A 325 13.58 -13.88 -10.89
C THR A 325 13.99 -15.14 -11.65
N HIS A 326 14.16 -16.22 -10.94
CA HIS A 326 14.54 -17.54 -11.49
C HIS A 326 15.89 -17.48 -12.21
N TYR A 327 16.88 -16.82 -11.57
CA TYR A 327 18.24 -16.78 -12.09
C TYR A 327 19.00 -18.06 -11.79
N GLY A 328 19.54 -18.71 -12.83
CA GLY A 328 20.31 -19.95 -12.68
C GLY A 328 19.45 -21.12 -12.19
N ASN A 329 20.08 -22.24 -11.94
CA ASN A 329 19.42 -23.43 -11.37
C ASN A 329 19.94 -23.67 -9.96
N ALA A 330 19.04 -23.72 -8.99
CA ALA A 330 19.37 -23.83 -7.55
C ALA A 330 20.41 -22.78 -7.10
N TYR A 331 20.30 -21.58 -7.62
CA TYR A 331 21.22 -20.48 -7.30
C TYR A 331 20.82 -19.84 -5.97
N VAL A 332 21.74 -19.96 -4.99
CA VAL A 332 21.52 -19.52 -3.61
C VAL A 332 22.16 -18.15 -3.42
N ASN A 333 21.67 -17.14 -4.12
CA ASN A 333 22.01 -15.73 -3.91
C ASN A 333 21.02 -14.81 -4.65
N ALA A 334 21.00 -13.54 -4.24
CA ALA A 334 20.44 -12.42 -4.98
C ALA A 334 21.54 -11.39 -5.22
N PHE A 335 21.37 -10.45 -6.15
CA PHE A 335 22.34 -9.38 -6.39
C PHE A 335 21.74 -8.22 -7.16
N TRP A 336 22.25 -7.03 -6.85
CA TRP A 336 22.13 -5.83 -7.65
C TRP A 336 23.22 -5.80 -8.74
N ASP A 337 22.89 -5.27 -9.91
CA ASP A 337 23.86 -5.11 -11.02
C ASP A 337 23.66 -3.73 -11.65
N ASP A 338 24.64 -2.84 -11.43
CA ASP A 338 24.65 -1.48 -11.96
C ASP A 338 24.69 -1.46 -13.51
N SER A 339 25.23 -2.49 -14.14
CA SER A 339 25.34 -2.54 -15.60
C SER A 339 24.02 -2.71 -16.31
N CYS A 340 23.08 -3.46 -15.72
CA CYS A 340 21.72 -3.57 -16.20
C CYS A 340 20.76 -2.63 -15.45
N PHE A 341 21.20 -2.04 -14.37
CA PHE A 341 20.37 -1.27 -13.45
C PHE A 341 19.17 -2.10 -12.95
N CYS A 342 19.47 -3.27 -12.38
CA CYS A 342 18.46 -4.27 -12.05
C CYS A 342 18.81 -5.13 -10.84
N MET A 343 17.77 -5.67 -10.18
CA MET A 343 17.86 -6.74 -9.19
C MET A 343 17.73 -8.11 -9.85
N THR A 344 18.43 -9.09 -9.31
CA THR A 344 18.40 -10.47 -9.81
C THR A 344 18.34 -11.44 -8.64
N TYR A 345 17.36 -12.34 -8.67
CA TYR A 345 17.07 -13.27 -7.59
C TYR A 345 17.16 -14.72 -8.08
N GLY A 346 17.93 -15.53 -7.37
CA GLY A 346 17.93 -16.98 -7.51
C GLY A 346 16.79 -17.64 -6.74
N ASP A 347 16.60 -18.95 -6.97
CA ASP A 347 15.51 -19.72 -6.36
C ASP A 347 15.94 -20.55 -5.14
N GLY A 348 17.14 -20.29 -4.63
CA GLY A 348 17.65 -21.01 -3.47
C GLY A 348 18.01 -22.48 -3.75
N SER A 349 18.36 -23.21 -2.70
CA SER A 349 18.72 -24.62 -2.80
C SER A 349 17.54 -25.45 -3.31
N GLY A 350 17.77 -26.24 -4.35
CA GLY A 350 16.73 -27.07 -4.96
C GLY A 350 15.60 -26.30 -5.65
N ASN A 351 15.76 -25.00 -5.86
CA ASN A 351 14.73 -24.07 -6.38
C ASN A 351 13.48 -24.00 -5.46
N ALA A 352 13.66 -24.14 -4.16
CA ALA A 352 12.56 -24.20 -3.20
C ALA A 352 12.32 -22.90 -2.43
N ASP A 353 13.35 -22.05 -2.34
CA ASP A 353 13.36 -20.85 -1.52
C ASP A 353 13.88 -19.63 -2.32
N PRO A 354 13.07 -19.04 -3.21
CA PRO A 354 13.44 -17.84 -3.96
C PRO A 354 13.90 -16.72 -3.02
N LEU A 355 15.00 -16.05 -3.36
CA LEU A 355 15.58 -15.00 -2.53
C LEU A 355 14.84 -13.66 -2.72
N THR A 356 13.53 -13.66 -2.58
CA THR A 356 12.61 -12.56 -2.91
C THR A 356 11.83 -12.05 -1.70
N SER A 357 12.27 -12.36 -0.44
CA SER A 357 11.66 -11.80 0.76
C SER A 357 11.77 -10.27 0.75
N LEU A 358 10.96 -9.61 1.55
CA LEU A 358 10.79 -8.17 1.49
C LEU A 358 12.07 -7.41 1.87
N ASP A 359 12.74 -7.86 2.93
CA ASP A 359 14.02 -7.32 3.39
C ASP A 359 15.14 -7.52 2.35
N VAL A 360 15.22 -8.72 1.71
CA VAL A 360 16.19 -9.00 0.64
C VAL A 360 15.90 -8.15 -0.59
N ALA A 361 14.65 -7.97 -0.99
CA ALA A 361 14.31 -7.08 -2.09
C ALA A 361 14.70 -5.62 -1.79
N GLY A 362 14.46 -5.16 -0.56
CA GLY A 362 14.87 -3.85 -0.07
C GLY A 362 16.40 -3.70 -0.02
N HIS A 363 17.11 -4.75 0.39
CA HIS A 363 18.58 -4.83 0.42
C HIS A 363 19.15 -4.64 -0.99
N GLU A 364 18.72 -5.43 -1.97
CA GLU A 364 19.26 -5.36 -3.34
C GLU A 364 19.01 -4.01 -4.00
N MET A 365 17.82 -3.44 -3.84
CA MET A 365 17.56 -2.09 -4.37
C MET A 365 18.39 -1.03 -3.66
N SER A 366 18.75 -1.22 -2.41
CA SER A 366 19.56 -0.27 -1.64
C SER A 366 21.03 -0.27 -2.06
N HIS A 367 21.57 -1.37 -2.60
CA HIS A 367 22.85 -1.35 -3.30
C HIS A 367 22.84 -0.33 -4.46
N GLY A 368 21.75 -0.33 -5.23
CA GLY A 368 21.55 0.67 -6.29
C GLY A 368 21.51 2.10 -5.75
N VAL A 369 20.88 2.33 -4.59
CA VAL A 369 20.91 3.66 -3.95
C VAL A 369 22.30 4.01 -3.49
N THR A 370 23.04 3.09 -2.89
CA THR A 370 24.45 3.28 -2.46
C THR A 370 25.34 3.62 -3.65
N SER A 371 25.26 2.88 -4.76
CA SER A 371 26.01 3.14 -6.00
C SER A 371 25.74 4.53 -6.59
N ASN A 372 24.50 5.02 -6.46
CA ASN A 372 24.09 6.33 -6.99
C ASN A 372 24.15 7.47 -5.96
N THR A 373 24.82 7.26 -4.82
CA THR A 373 25.04 8.27 -3.76
C THR A 373 26.49 8.27 -3.28
N ALA A 374 26.80 7.59 -2.17
CA ALA A 374 28.18 7.52 -1.66
C ALA A 374 29.10 6.71 -2.59
N GLY A 375 28.56 5.72 -3.29
CA GLY A 375 29.32 4.84 -4.17
C GLY A 375 30.33 3.99 -3.40
N LEU A 376 30.00 3.52 -2.19
CA LEU A 376 30.88 2.74 -1.32
C LEU A 376 31.50 1.56 -2.10
N GLU A 377 32.83 1.51 -2.15
CA GLU A 377 33.57 0.44 -2.84
C GLU A 377 33.31 -0.92 -2.16
N TYR A 378 33.03 -1.94 -2.95
CA TYR A 378 32.63 -3.27 -2.46
C TYR A 378 33.83 -4.11 -2.01
N THR A 379 34.67 -3.54 -1.12
CA THR A 379 35.84 -4.17 -0.54
C THR A 379 36.24 -3.53 0.78
N GLY A 380 36.90 -4.25 1.67
CA GLY A 380 37.36 -3.73 2.95
C GLY A 380 36.21 -3.21 3.83
N GLU A 381 36.47 -2.20 4.62
CA GLU A 381 35.46 -1.57 5.51
C GLU A 381 34.35 -0.88 4.72
N SER A 382 34.67 -0.23 3.60
CA SER A 382 33.67 0.37 2.72
C SER A 382 32.70 -0.67 2.15
N GLY A 383 33.20 -1.88 1.85
CA GLY A 383 32.37 -3.00 1.42
C GLY A 383 31.41 -3.48 2.52
N GLY A 384 31.91 -3.61 3.75
CA GLY A 384 31.05 -3.93 4.90
C GLY A 384 30.00 -2.86 5.18
N LEU A 385 30.33 -1.57 5.02
CA LEU A 385 29.39 -0.47 5.13
C LEU A 385 28.38 -0.44 3.98
N ASN A 386 28.75 -0.90 2.77
CA ASN A 386 27.84 -1.05 1.64
C ASN A 386 26.78 -2.10 1.95
N GLU A 387 27.21 -3.30 2.41
CA GLU A 387 26.31 -4.38 2.85
C GLU A 387 25.39 -3.95 3.99
N ALA A 388 25.98 -3.37 5.06
CA ALA A 388 25.19 -2.89 6.19
C ALA A 388 24.16 -1.82 5.80
N THR A 389 24.51 -0.93 4.86
CA THR A 389 23.57 0.07 4.35
C THR A 389 22.37 -0.60 3.68
N SER A 390 22.59 -1.66 2.94
CA SER A 390 21.55 -2.46 2.31
C SER A 390 20.68 -3.19 3.35
N ASP A 391 21.28 -3.81 4.37
CA ASP A 391 20.56 -4.43 5.48
C ASP A 391 19.72 -3.40 6.28
N ILE A 392 20.29 -2.24 6.59
CA ILE A 392 19.61 -1.16 7.31
C ILE A 392 18.36 -0.68 6.57
N PHE A 393 18.46 -0.49 5.26
CA PHE A 393 17.31 -0.03 4.50
C PHE A 393 16.35 -1.17 4.15
N GLY A 394 16.83 -2.41 3.96
CA GLY A 394 16.00 -3.61 3.83
C GLY A 394 15.10 -3.79 5.05
N THR A 395 15.68 -3.78 6.26
CA THR A 395 14.95 -3.74 7.54
C THR A 395 13.98 -2.54 7.58
N GLY A 396 14.42 -1.36 7.13
CA GLY A 396 13.57 -0.18 7.05
C GLY A 396 12.34 -0.36 6.15
N VAL A 397 12.49 -1.04 5.03
CA VAL A 397 11.40 -1.38 4.09
C VAL A 397 10.41 -2.33 4.74
N GLU A 398 10.88 -3.37 5.41
CA GLU A 398 10.04 -4.34 6.08
C GLU A 398 9.17 -3.70 7.16
N PHE A 399 9.77 -2.91 8.04
CA PHE A 399 9.00 -2.13 9.03
C PHE A 399 8.04 -1.12 8.38
N TYR A 400 8.39 -0.57 7.23
CA TYR A 400 7.54 0.37 6.49
C TYR A 400 6.32 -0.32 5.90
N ALA A 401 6.49 -1.49 5.30
CA ALA A 401 5.44 -2.28 4.70
C ALA A 401 4.36 -2.70 5.70
N ASN A 402 4.74 -2.88 6.97
CA ASN A 402 3.84 -3.28 8.06
C ASN A 402 2.98 -4.50 7.68
N ASN A 403 3.59 -5.48 7.02
CA ASN A 403 2.91 -6.67 6.52
C ASN A 403 2.71 -7.67 7.67
N SER A 404 1.51 -8.23 7.81
CA SER A 404 1.20 -9.18 8.90
C SER A 404 1.80 -10.58 8.71
N SER A 405 2.19 -10.94 7.48
CA SER A 405 2.85 -12.22 7.16
C SER A 405 4.37 -12.09 7.23
N ASP A 406 4.88 -10.86 7.13
CA ASP A 406 6.30 -10.51 7.15
C ASP A 406 6.45 -9.25 8.02
N VAL A 407 6.48 -9.48 9.34
CA VAL A 407 6.40 -8.39 10.32
C VAL A 407 7.79 -7.85 10.56
N GLY A 408 7.98 -6.55 10.35
CA GLY A 408 9.28 -5.89 10.44
C GLY A 408 10.04 -6.21 11.72
N ASP A 409 11.28 -6.63 11.56
CA ASP A 409 12.16 -7.03 12.65
C ASP A 409 13.63 -6.63 12.39
N TYR A 410 14.61 -7.19 13.09
CA TYR A 410 16.04 -6.92 12.92
C TYR A 410 16.83 -8.19 12.59
N LEU A 411 16.17 -9.13 11.95
CA LEU A 411 16.76 -10.31 11.34
C LEU A 411 16.85 -10.08 9.84
N ILE A 412 17.77 -10.71 9.17
CA ILE A 412 17.92 -10.57 7.71
C ILE A 412 17.76 -11.93 7.07
N GLY A 413 16.84 -12.03 6.10
CA GLY A 413 16.57 -13.26 5.35
C GLY A 413 15.91 -14.36 6.19
N GLU A 414 15.21 -14.01 7.27
CA GLU A 414 14.61 -14.97 8.20
C GLU A 414 13.45 -15.76 7.57
N LYS A 415 12.82 -15.21 6.52
CA LYS A 415 11.77 -15.93 5.76
C LYS A 415 12.33 -16.95 4.79
N ILE A 416 13.58 -16.81 4.42
CA ILE A 416 14.26 -17.68 3.45
C ILE A 416 15.08 -18.71 4.21
N ASN A 417 14.82 -19.98 3.98
CA ASN A 417 15.58 -21.05 4.65
C ASN A 417 16.95 -21.28 3.97
N ILE A 418 17.77 -20.24 3.87
CA ILE A 418 19.08 -20.28 3.20
C ILE A 418 20.02 -21.28 3.88
N ASN A 419 20.05 -21.30 5.20
CA ASN A 419 20.95 -22.15 6.00
C ASN A 419 20.45 -23.61 6.09
N GLY A 420 19.18 -23.86 5.74
CA GLY A 420 18.56 -25.18 5.81
C GLY A 420 18.15 -25.61 7.23
N ASP A 421 18.27 -24.73 8.22
CA ASP A 421 17.95 -24.98 9.63
C ASP A 421 16.93 -23.98 10.21
N GLY A 422 16.37 -23.11 9.36
CA GLY A 422 15.37 -22.11 9.74
C GLY A 422 15.95 -20.90 10.48
N THR A 423 17.28 -20.73 10.49
CA THR A 423 17.90 -19.53 11.08
C THR A 423 18.00 -18.39 10.05
N PRO A 424 17.92 -17.11 10.51
CA PRO A 424 18.17 -15.96 9.65
C PRO A 424 19.56 -15.97 9.03
N LEU A 425 19.72 -15.28 7.94
CA LEU A 425 21.03 -15.09 7.31
C LEU A 425 21.95 -14.24 8.18
N ARG A 426 21.45 -13.17 8.78
CA ARG A 426 22.17 -12.26 9.67
C ARG A 426 21.28 -11.74 10.81
N TYR A 427 21.94 -11.22 11.85
CA TYR A 427 21.30 -10.63 13.04
C TYR A 427 21.85 -9.24 13.28
N MET A 428 20.98 -8.24 13.44
CA MET A 428 21.45 -6.87 13.66
C MET A 428 21.75 -6.56 15.13
N ASP A 429 21.07 -7.22 16.09
CA ASP A 429 21.28 -6.98 17.54
C ASP A 429 22.60 -7.56 18.07
N LYS A 430 23.05 -8.66 17.51
CA LYS A 430 24.28 -9.37 17.84
C LYS A 430 24.70 -10.18 16.64
N PRO A 431 25.44 -9.59 15.71
CA PRO A 431 25.80 -10.23 14.43
C PRO A 431 26.49 -11.58 14.57
N SER A 432 27.34 -11.76 15.60
CA SER A 432 28.08 -13.02 15.83
C SER A 432 27.20 -14.25 16.02
N LYS A 433 25.89 -14.11 16.13
CA LYS A 433 24.94 -15.22 16.17
C LYS A 433 24.96 -16.06 14.89
N ASP A 434 25.34 -15.48 13.74
CA ASP A 434 25.50 -16.18 12.47
C ASP A 434 26.81 -16.99 12.37
N GLY A 435 27.70 -16.87 13.36
CA GLY A 435 28.98 -17.60 13.44
C GLY A 435 30.11 -16.99 12.59
N GLY A 436 29.88 -15.93 11.80
CA GLY A 436 30.90 -15.32 10.92
C GLY A 436 31.05 -13.83 11.10
N SER A 437 29.98 -13.13 11.42
CA SER A 437 29.96 -11.67 11.52
C SER A 437 30.61 -11.16 12.80
N ALA A 438 31.24 -9.99 12.70
CA ALA A 438 31.78 -9.28 13.85
C ALA A 438 30.70 -8.46 14.58
N ASP A 439 30.65 -8.51 15.91
CA ASP A 439 29.74 -7.66 16.72
C ASP A 439 30.24 -6.23 16.81
N SER A 440 31.55 -6.02 16.71
CA SER A 440 32.18 -4.72 16.93
C SER A 440 33.40 -4.55 16.04
N TRP A 441 33.76 -3.30 15.81
CA TRP A 441 34.93 -2.94 15.01
C TRP A 441 36.24 -3.35 15.71
N TYR A 442 37.20 -3.84 14.92
CA TYR A 442 38.61 -4.05 15.27
C TYR A 442 39.48 -3.79 14.03
N SER A 443 40.80 -3.55 14.22
CA SER A 443 41.75 -3.18 13.18
C SER A 443 42.01 -4.26 12.12
N GLY A 444 41.16 -5.13 11.85
CA GLY A 444 41.23 -6.17 10.83
C GLY A 444 39.88 -6.54 10.28
N VAL A 445 38.83 -5.85 10.71
CA VAL A 445 37.46 -6.15 10.31
C VAL A 445 37.25 -6.11 8.79
N GLY A 446 37.93 -5.17 8.11
CA GLY A 446 37.89 -5.06 6.64
C GLY A 446 38.57 -6.22 5.88
N ASN A 447 39.26 -7.15 6.57
CA ASN A 447 39.76 -8.38 5.96
C ASN A 447 38.72 -9.52 5.93
N LEU A 448 37.62 -9.38 6.62
CA LEU A 448 36.49 -10.30 6.52
C LEU A 448 35.81 -10.14 5.15
N ASP A 449 35.06 -11.15 4.74
CA ASP A 449 34.08 -11.00 3.67
C ASP A 449 33.14 -9.82 3.99
N VAL A 450 32.72 -9.07 2.98
CA VAL A 450 31.91 -7.84 3.15
C VAL A 450 30.61 -8.11 3.90
N HIS A 451 30.01 -9.31 3.76
CA HIS A 451 28.81 -9.71 4.47
C HIS A 451 29.03 -9.95 5.97
N TYR A 452 30.27 -10.25 6.39
CA TYR A 452 30.64 -10.43 7.80
C TYR A 452 31.23 -9.14 8.40
N SER A 453 31.93 -8.35 7.60
CA SER A 453 32.43 -7.03 8.02
C SER A 453 31.32 -5.97 8.08
N SER A 454 30.11 -6.27 7.59
CA SER A 454 28.90 -5.45 7.76
C SER A 454 28.36 -5.46 9.20
N GLY A 455 28.66 -6.54 9.95
CA GLY A 455 28.11 -6.79 11.28
C GLY A 455 28.21 -5.60 12.25
N PRO A 456 29.38 -4.96 12.44
CA PRO A 456 29.46 -3.81 13.36
C PRO A 456 28.53 -2.65 12.99
N ALA A 457 28.28 -2.38 11.70
CA ALA A 457 27.38 -1.31 11.31
C ALA A 457 25.89 -1.71 11.47
N ASN A 458 25.54 -2.96 11.21
CA ASN A 458 24.22 -3.49 11.54
C ASN A 458 23.94 -3.37 13.05
N HIS A 459 24.93 -3.76 13.88
CA HIS A 459 24.85 -3.64 15.32
C HIS A 459 24.73 -2.19 15.78
N MET A 460 25.55 -1.30 15.22
CA MET A 460 25.45 0.13 15.48
C MET A 460 24.04 0.66 15.16
N PHE A 461 23.46 0.27 14.04
CA PHE A 461 22.12 0.72 13.67
C PHE A 461 21.04 0.19 14.64
N TYR A 462 21.14 -1.08 15.09
CA TYR A 462 20.27 -1.60 16.13
C TYR A 462 20.42 -0.80 17.43
N LEU A 463 21.65 -0.59 17.91
CA LEU A 463 21.94 0.20 19.13
C LEU A 463 21.43 1.63 18.99
N LEU A 464 21.60 2.26 17.84
CA LEU A 464 21.09 3.59 17.59
C LEU A 464 19.58 3.67 17.59
N SER A 465 18.92 2.66 17.00
CA SER A 465 17.46 2.58 16.89
C SER A 465 16.81 2.26 18.23
N GLU A 466 17.26 1.17 18.84
CA GLU A 466 16.57 0.54 19.97
C GLU A 466 17.33 0.66 21.30
N GLY A 467 18.64 0.83 21.26
CA GLY A 467 19.51 0.81 22.44
C GLY A 467 20.00 -0.60 22.80
N SER A 468 20.82 -0.68 23.85
CA SER A 468 21.41 -1.93 24.31
C SER A 468 20.50 -2.70 25.29
N GLY A 469 20.86 -3.95 25.56
CA GLY A 469 20.18 -4.85 26.49
C GLY A 469 19.06 -5.67 25.84
N THR A 470 18.22 -6.27 26.69
CA THR A 470 17.16 -7.17 26.23
C THR A 470 15.89 -6.40 25.89
N LYS A 471 15.32 -6.66 24.70
CA LYS A 471 14.05 -6.09 24.22
C LYS A 471 13.25 -7.12 23.43
N VAL A 472 11.93 -6.97 23.47
CA VAL A 472 11.01 -7.72 22.60
C VAL A 472 10.41 -6.73 21.59
N ILE A 473 10.61 -7.01 20.33
CA ILE A 473 10.11 -6.18 19.21
C ILE A 473 9.36 -7.11 18.27
N ASN A 474 8.09 -6.84 18.06
CA ASN A 474 7.20 -7.64 17.20
C ASN A 474 7.24 -9.14 17.46
N GLY A 475 7.41 -9.54 18.74
CA GLY A 475 7.45 -10.93 19.16
C GLY A 475 8.84 -11.58 19.17
N VAL A 476 9.84 -10.93 18.58
CA VAL A 476 11.24 -11.40 18.58
C VAL A 476 11.98 -10.83 19.79
N THR A 477 12.72 -11.68 20.51
CA THR A 477 13.54 -11.27 21.64
C THR A 477 14.97 -11.02 21.20
N TYR A 478 15.44 -9.81 21.38
CA TYR A 478 16.80 -9.34 21.11
C TYR A 478 17.57 -9.16 22.41
N ASN A 479 18.89 -9.31 22.34
CA ASN A 479 19.78 -9.00 23.47
C ASN A 479 21.09 -8.42 22.94
N SER A 480 21.13 -7.09 22.81
CA SER A 480 22.22 -6.35 22.18
C SER A 480 23.22 -5.87 23.26
N PRO A 481 24.41 -6.49 23.33
CA PRO A 481 25.49 -6.00 24.20
C PRO A 481 26.22 -4.81 23.58
N THR A 482 27.01 -4.09 24.36
CA THR A 482 28.00 -3.13 23.83
C THR A 482 29.41 -3.67 24.07
N SER A 483 30.36 -3.25 23.24
CA SER A 483 31.76 -3.70 23.30
C SER A 483 32.48 -3.33 24.60
N ASP A 484 32.05 -2.26 25.26
CA ASP A 484 32.65 -1.69 26.47
C ASP A 484 31.75 -1.84 27.71
N GLY A 485 30.59 -2.42 27.58
CA GLY A 485 29.61 -2.58 28.67
C GLY A 485 28.86 -1.30 29.06
N VAL A 486 29.09 -0.18 28.38
CA VAL A 486 28.35 1.07 28.63
C VAL A 486 27.01 1.01 27.90
N ALA A 487 25.93 1.22 28.65
CA ALA A 487 24.58 1.15 28.08
C ALA A 487 24.33 2.26 27.06
N VAL A 488 23.74 1.90 25.92
CA VAL A 488 23.32 2.83 24.87
C VAL A 488 21.80 3.00 24.94
N THR A 489 21.37 4.28 24.93
CA THR A 489 19.95 4.62 24.79
C THR A 489 19.63 4.85 23.32
N GLY A 490 18.66 4.12 22.78
CA GLY A 490 18.20 4.30 21.40
C GLY A 490 17.49 5.63 21.19
N ILE A 491 17.57 6.14 19.96
CA ILE A 491 16.91 7.39 19.54
C ILE A 491 15.64 7.16 18.72
N GLY A 492 15.27 5.91 18.53
CA GLY A 492 14.17 5.46 17.68
C GLY A 492 14.58 5.26 16.22
N ARG A 493 14.07 4.19 15.60
CA ARG A 493 14.38 3.77 14.23
C ARG A 493 14.15 4.86 13.19
N ALA A 494 13.06 5.62 13.31
CA ALA A 494 12.78 6.69 12.35
C ALA A 494 13.91 7.76 12.31
N ALA A 495 14.42 8.17 13.46
CA ALA A 495 15.53 9.11 13.54
C ALA A 495 16.85 8.47 13.04
N ALA A 496 17.09 7.21 13.39
CA ALA A 496 18.27 6.46 12.95
C ALA A 496 18.32 6.34 11.42
N LEU A 497 17.19 5.99 10.77
CA LEU A 497 17.06 5.92 9.31
C LEU A 497 17.33 7.29 8.64
N GLN A 498 16.77 8.38 9.17
CA GLN A 498 17.00 9.72 8.63
C GLN A 498 18.47 10.12 8.71
N ILE A 499 19.14 9.81 9.83
CA ILE A 499 20.56 10.11 10.02
C ILE A 499 21.39 9.28 9.06
N TRP A 500 21.15 7.97 8.95
CA TRP A 500 21.93 7.09 8.07
C TRP A 500 21.77 7.48 6.59
N TYR A 501 20.53 7.72 6.15
CA TYR A 501 20.26 8.22 4.80
C TYR A 501 20.95 9.55 4.51
N LYS A 502 20.91 10.50 5.45
CA LYS A 502 21.61 11.79 5.31
C LYS A 502 23.11 11.62 5.30
N ALA A 503 23.67 10.71 6.12
CA ALA A 503 25.09 10.39 6.11
C ALA A 503 25.51 9.80 4.75
N LEU A 504 24.80 8.80 4.25
CA LEU A 504 25.05 8.16 2.96
C LEU A 504 24.99 9.15 1.80
N THR A 505 23.94 9.98 1.75
CA THR A 505 23.69 10.86 0.59
C THR A 505 24.46 12.17 0.60
N SER A 506 25.07 12.57 1.73
CA SER A 506 25.65 13.91 1.87
C SER A 506 27.05 13.95 2.46
N TYR A 507 27.51 12.90 3.13
CA TYR A 507 28.77 12.95 3.88
C TYR A 507 29.72 11.78 3.63
N MET A 508 29.20 10.60 3.25
CA MET A 508 30.03 9.44 2.90
C MET A 508 30.58 9.55 1.48
N THR A 509 31.72 8.90 1.23
CA THR A 509 32.40 8.77 -0.07
C THR A 509 32.68 7.30 -0.35
N SER A 510 33.22 6.99 -1.53
CA SER A 510 33.45 5.62 -1.97
C SER A 510 34.38 4.82 -1.08
N SER A 511 35.30 5.47 -0.40
CA SER A 511 36.33 4.85 0.47
C SER A 511 36.05 5.07 1.96
N THR A 512 34.80 5.41 2.36
CA THR A 512 34.42 5.60 3.75
C THR A 512 34.66 4.33 4.56
N ASP A 513 35.50 4.42 5.60
CA ASP A 513 35.71 3.40 6.63
C ASP A 513 34.80 3.64 7.84
N TYR A 514 34.84 2.78 8.86
CA TYR A 514 34.01 2.90 10.06
C TYR A 514 34.21 4.22 10.83
N ALA A 515 35.45 4.72 10.92
CA ALA A 515 35.73 5.98 11.60
C ALA A 515 35.16 7.19 10.83
N ALA A 516 35.27 7.16 9.51
CA ALA A 516 34.69 8.17 8.63
C ALA A 516 33.15 8.06 8.62
N ALA A 517 32.59 6.85 8.65
CA ALA A 517 31.14 6.62 8.77
C ALA A 517 30.56 7.21 10.06
N ARG A 518 31.25 7.03 11.20
CA ARG A 518 30.91 7.71 12.45
C ARG A 518 30.88 9.23 12.28
N THR A 519 31.91 9.79 11.67
CA THR A 519 32.00 11.24 11.40
C THR A 519 30.86 11.70 10.49
N ALA A 520 30.56 10.95 9.43
CA ALA A 520 29.45 11.24 8.51
C ALA A 520 28.08 11.20 9.22
N ALA A 521 27.87 10.20 10.07
CA ALA A 521 26.61 10.07 10.84
C ALA A 521 26.46 11.19 11.88
N LEU A 522 27.56 11.59 12.56
CA LEU A 522 27.56 12.74 13.47
C LEU A 522 27.26 14.06 12.73
N ASN A 523 27.84 14.27 11.55
CA ASN A 523 27.54 15.44 10.72
C ASN A 523 26.08 15.44 10.26
N ALA A 524 25.55 14.28 9.90
CA ALA A 524 24.15 14.13 9.55
C ALA A 524 23.23 14.43 10.74
N ALA A 525 23.53 13.90 11.94
CA ALA A 525 22.78 14.18 13.16
C ALA A 525 22.84 15.66 13.54
N ALA A 526 24.04 16.28 13.41
CA ALA A 526 24.22 17.71 13.65
C ALA A 526 23.38 18.56 12.70
N ALA A 527 23.33 18.20 11.42
CA ALA A 527 22.55 18.91 10.40
C ALA A 527 21.04 18.77 10.58
N LEU A 528 20.58 17.62 11.07
CA LEU A 528 19.15 17.33 11.25
C LEU A 528 18.62 17.80 12.62
N TYR A 529 19.43 17.68 13.69
CA TYR A 529 18.98 17.84 15.07
C TYR A 529 19.84 18.79 15.92
N GLY A 530 20.98 19.24 15.40
CA GLY A 530 21.96 20.05 16.12
C GLY A 530 22.96 19.21 16.94
N THR A 531 24.17 19.79 17.17
CA THR A 531 25.26 19.11 17.90
C THR A 531 24.95 18.88 19.37
N ASN A 532 24.02 19.63 19.94
CA ASN A 532 23.59 19.54 21.35
C ASN A 532 22.30 18.74 21.51
N SER A 533 22.05 17.77 20.61
CA SER A 533 20.85 16.92 20.64
C SER A 533 21.12 15.52 21.20
N THR A 534 20.08 14.88 21.73
CA THR A 534 20.15 13.48 22.15
C THR A 534 20.44 12.56 20.97
N GLN A 535 20.01 12.94 19.75
CA GLN A 535 20.29 12.21 18.51
C GLN A 535 21.78 12.25 18.17
N TYR A 536 22.42 13.40 18.28
CA TYR A 536 23.88 13.54 18.06
C TYR A 536 24.66 12.70 19.07
N ALA A 537 24.33 12.79 20.34
CA ALA A 537 24.96 11.98 21.39
C ALA A 537 24.66 10.47 21.19
N GLY A 538 23.43 10.12 20.79
CA GLY A 538 23.02 8.75 20.48
C GLY A 538 23.87 8.14 19.37
N VAL A 539 24.15 8.88 18.28
CA VAL A 539 25.07 8.42 17.21
C VAL A 539 26.45 8.14 17.77
N GLY A 540 27.02 9.09 18.54
CA GLY A 540 28.35 8.90 19.13
C GLY A 540 28.41 7.69 20.06
N ASN A 541 27.34 7.44 20.85
CA ASN A 541 27.26 6.34 21.78
C ASN A 541 27.01 4.99 21.11
N ALA A 542 26.21 4.94 20.04
CA ALA A 542 26.00 3.70 19.27
C ALA A 542 27.30 3.26 18.57
N PHE A 543 28.06 4.18 17.99
CA PHE A 543 29.36 3.88 17.43
C PHE A 543 30.40 3.49 18.51
N ALA A 544 30.40 4.16 19.66
CA ALA A 544 31.26 3.75 20.79
C ALA A 544 30.91 2.31 21.25
N GLY A 545 29.62 1.98 21.32
CA GLY A 545 29.14 0.65 21.66
C GLY A 545 29.63 -0.47 20.74
N ILE A 546 30.06 -0.14 19.52
CA ILE A 546 30.72 -1.05 18.57
C ILE A 546 32.22 -0.81 18.45
N ASN A 547 32.86 -0.16 19.43
CA ASN A 547 34.28 0.12 19.47
C ASN A 547 34.79 1.11 18.39
N VAL A 548 33.95 2.06 17.93
CA VAL A 548 34.34 3.11 16.99
C VAL A 548 34.26 4.48 17.66
N GLY A 549 35.40 5.00 18.12
CA GLY A 549 35.53 6.27 18.83
C GLY A 549 34.95 6.26 20.24
N GLY A 550 34.93 7.42 20.89
CA GLY A 550 34.49 7.54 22.29
C GLY A 550 33.01 7.94 22.42
N HIS A 551 32.46 7.73 23.61
CA HIS A 551 31.11 8.19 23.97
C HIS A 551 31.00 9.72 23.95
N ILE A 552 29.82 10.18 23.60
CA ILE A 552 29.42 11.58 23.69
C ILE A 552 28.42 11.69 24.85
N THR A 553 28.71 12.54 25.81
CA THR A 553 27.79 12.81 26.91
C THR A 553 26.51 13.43 26.32
N PRO A 554 25.34 12.78 26.49
CA PRO A 554 24.10 13.44 26.10
C PRO A 554 23.99 14.80 26.76
N PRO A 555 23.43 15.80 26.10
CA PRO A 555 23.19 17.08 26.76
C PRO A 555 22.38 16.78 28.01
N SER A 556 22.87 17.27 29.18
CA SER A 556 22.06 17.26 30.36
C SER A 556 20.82 18.09 30.01
N SER A 557 19.66 17.46 29.91
CA SER A 557 18.44 18.23 29.67
C SER A 557 18.19 19.09 30.89
N GLY A 558 18.71 20.30 30.82
CA GLY A 558 18.36 21.35 31.82
C GLY A 558 16.88 21.70 31.73
N VAL A 559 16.16 21.16 30.73
CA VAL A 559 14.74 21.38 30.47
C VAL A 559 13.91 20.27 31.08
N THR A 560 13.09 20.63 32.04
CA THR A 560 12.09 19.76 32.63
C THR A 560 10.72 20.14 32.11
N VAL A 561 9.98 19.15 31.59
CA VAL A 561 8.59 19.30 31.12
C VAL A 561 7.68 18.52 32.07
N THR A 562 6.75 19.20 32.70
CA THR A 562 5.78 18.55 33.57
C THR A 562 4.74 17.82 32.69
N ASN A 563 4.62 16.51 32.87
CA ASN A 563 3.59 15.74 32.18
C ASN A 563 2.19 16.16 32.71
N PRO A 564 1.30 16.68 31.84
CA PRO A 564 -0.03 17.12 32.29
C PRO A 564 -0.98 15.96 32.59
N GLY A 565 -0.53 14.70 32.45
CA GLY A 565 -1.39 13.54 32.58
C GLY A 565 -2.32 13.35 31.38
N SER A 566 -3.12 12.29 31.41
CA SER A 566 -4.12 12.01 30.35
C SER A 566 -5.16 13.13 30.28
N GLN A 567 -5.46 13.60 29.08
CA GLN A 567 -6.39 14.70 28.79
C GLN A 567 -7.68 14.17 28.18
N THR A 568 -8.78 14.85 28.45
CA THR A 568 -10.06 14.57 27.79
C THR A 568 -10.59 15.83 27.13
N ALA A 569 -11.24 15.69 26.01
CA ALA A 569 -11.88 16.78 25.28
C ALA A 569 -13.15 16.29 24.56
N THR A 570 -13.94 17.22 24.05
CA THR A 570 -15.13 16.91 23.27
C THR A 570 -15.04 17.61 21.91
N VAL A 571 -15.40 16.93 20.84
CA VAL A 571 -15.46 17.51 19.49
C VAL A 571 -16.30 18.80 19.53
N GLY A 572 -15.83 19.85 18.88
CA GLY A 572 -16.53 21.14 18.86
C GLY A 572 -16.39 22.00 20.10
N THR A 573 -15.75 21.51 21.18
CA THR A 573 -15.51 22.28 22.42
C THR A 573 -14.07 22.79 22.42
N ALA A 574 -13.89 24.06 22.70
CA ALA A 574 -12.56 24.68 22.75
C ALA A 574 -11.72 24.12 23.90
N VAL A 575 -10.46 23.80 23.59
CA VAL A 575 -9.44 23.31 24.53
C VAL A 575 -8.43 24.42 24.81
N SER A 576 -7.97 24.48 26.07
CA SER A 576 -6.88 25.34 26.51
C SER A 576 -6.08 24.60 27.58
N LEU A 577 -4.88 24.09 27.19
CA LEU A 577 -3.98 23.37 28.12
C LEU A 577 -2.61 24.02 28.08
N GLN A 578 -2.18 24.57 29.20
CA GLN A 578 -0.86 25.15 29.37
C GLN A 578 0.17 24.06 29.72
N ILE A 579 1.18 23.89 28.90
CA ILE A 579 2.33 23.05 29.23
C ILE A 579 3.26 23.79 30.15
N GLN A 580 3.59 23.17 31.27
CA GLN A 580 4.53 23.68 32.27
C GLN A 580 5.92 23.11 31.96
N ALA A 581 6.89 23.97 31.77
CA ALA A 581 8.28 23.59 31.59
C ALA A 581 9.21 24.62 32.27
N SER A 582 10.38 24.13 32.67
CA SER A 582 11.46 24.96 33.19
C SER A 582 12.78 24.51 32.60
N SER A 583 13.74 25.44 32.47
CA SER A 583 15.13 25.12 32.17
C SER A 583 16.05 25.65 33.27
N THR A 584 17.12 24.91 33.52
CA THR A 584 18.23 25.39 34.36
C THR A 584 19.09 26.43 33.62
N ASN A 585 18.95 26.50 32.30
CA ASN A 585 19.62 27.49 31.46
C ASN A 585 18.75 28.76 31.38
N SER A 586 19.35 29.93 31.42
CA SER A 586 18.62 31.19 31.25
C SER A 586 18.25 31.37 29.77
N GLY A 587 17.02 31.82 29.49
CA GLY A 587 16.57 32.16 28.14
C GLY A 587 15.12 31.70 27.85
N ALA A 588 14.64 32.07 26.68
CA ALA A 588 13.28 31.71 26.27
C ALA A 588 13.20 30.20 25.91
N LEU A 589 12.08 29.59 26.28
CA LEU A 589 11.71 28.24 25.89
C LEU A 589 10.93 28.25 24.55
N THR A 590 11.18 27.29 23.72
CA THR A 590 10.39 27.05 22.51
C THR A 590 9.69 25.69 22.61
N TYR A 591 8.44 25.62 22.13
CA TYR A 591 7.57 24.46 22.30
C TYR A 591 7.15 23.90 20.93
N SER A 592 7.12 22.60 20.82
CA SER A 592 6.55 21.88 19.68
C SER A 592 5.77 20.66 20.18
N ALA A 593 4.83 20.17 19.38
CA ALA A 593 4.09 18.96 19.70
C ALA A 593 3.85 18.13 18.45
N SER A 594 3.88 16.81 18.61
CA SER A 594 3.46 15.82 17.62
C SER A 594 2.33 14.98 18.20
N GLY A 595 1.45 14.44 17.33
CA GLY A 595 0.35 13.57 17.74
C GLY A 595 -0.81 14.28 18.47
N LEU A 596 -0.95 15.60 18.31
CA LEU A 596 -2.12 16.33 18.82
C LEU A 596 -3.40 15.88 18.10
N PRO A 597 -4.55 15.82 18.80
CA PRO A 597 -5.85 15.65 18.15
C PRO A 597 -6.06 16.67 17.02
N ALA A 598 -6.73 16.25 15.95
CA ALA A 598 -7.05 17.13 14.84
C ALA A 598 -7.85 18.36 15.31
N GLY A 599 -7.43 19.56 14.91
CA GLY A 599 -8.00 20.84 15.33
C GLY A 599 -7.32 21.49 16.54
N LEU A 600 -6.33 20.81 17.16
CA LEU A 600 -5.49 21.41 18.21
C LEU A 600 -4.11 21.78 17.67
N SER A 601 -3.51 22.81 18.22
CA SER A 601 -2.15 23.24 17.95
C SER A 601 -1.47 23.74 19.23
N ILE A 602 -0.13 23.70 19.26
CA ILE A 602 0.65 24.30 20.36
C ILE A 602 1.25 25.65 19.89
N ASN A 603 1.21 26.61 20.75
CA ASN A 603 1.91 27.89 20.52
C ASN A 603 3.39 27.69 20.84
N SER A 604 4.26 27.98 19.88
CA SER A 604 5.70 27.70 19.96
C SER A 604 6.44 28.57 20.99
N SER A 605 5.90 29.71 21.41
CA SER A 605 6.54 30.61 22.36
C SER A 605 5.95 30.50 23.78
N THR A 606 4.70 30.11 23.92
CA THR A 606 4.01 30.08 25.21
C THR A 606 3.78 28.67 25.74
N GLY A 607 3.83 27.64 24.86
CA GLY A 607 3.51 26.25 25.22
C GLY A 607 2.03 26.01 25.46
N LEU A 608 1.15 26.93 25.07
CA LEU A 608 -0.30 26.77 25.18
C LEU A 608 -0.80 25.86 24.05
N ILE A 609 -1.36 24.71 24.40
CA ILE A 609 -2.11 23.86 23.47
C ILE A 609 -3.55 24.39 23.44
N SER A 610 -4.01 24.80 22.25
CA SER A 610 -5.35 25.37 22.09
C SER A 610 -5.94 24.99 20.73
N GLY A 611 -7.26 25.18 20.61
CA GLY A 611 -8.01 24.88 19.39
C GLY A 611 -9.31 24.16 19.72
N THR A 612 -9.96 23.62 18.70
CA THR A 612 -11.23 22.89 18.85
C THR A 612 -11.07 21.54 18.16
N PRO A 613 -11.12 20.43 18.90
CA PRO A 613 -11.01 19.10 18.29
C PRO A 613 -12.10 18.87 17.25
N THR A 614 -11.71 18.33 16.11
CA THR A 614 -12.63 18.10 14.97
C THR A 614 -13.03 16.64 14.80
N THR A 615 -12.32 15.72 15.45
CA THR A 615 -12.52 14.28 15.29
C THR A 615 -12.44 13.59 16.65
N ALA A 616 -13.39 12.71 16.95
CA ALA A 616 -13.36 11.88 18.14
C ALA A 616 -12.32 10.74 17.97
N GLY A 617 -11.73 10.30 19.06
CA GLY A 617 -10.74 9.23 19.07
C GLY A 617 -9.70 9.41 20.17
N SER A 618 -8.78 8.46 20.28
CA SER A 618 -7.63 8.53 21.18
C SER A 618 -6.37 8.84 20.39
N SER A 619 -5.49 9.68 20.96
CA SER A 619 -4.18 9.99 20.40
C SER A 619 -3.13 10.08 21.50
N SER A 620 -1.87 9.90 21.15
CA SER A 620 -0.73 10.12 22.04
C SER A 620 0.04 11.34 21.54
N THR A 621 0.16 12.34 22.41
CA THR A 621 0.85 13.60 22.12
C THR A 621 2.19 13.62 22.82
N THR A 622 3.25 13.90 22.07
CA THR A 622 4.58 14.21 22.62
C THR A 622 4.84 15.69 22.44
N VAL A 623 5.01 16.39 23.55
CA VAL A 623 5.47 17.79 23.60
C VAL A 623 6.98 17.79 23.78
N THR A 624 7.68 18.56 22.97
CA THR A 624 9.12 18.83 23.06
C THR A 624 9.31 20.30 23.37
N VAL A 625 10.08 20.59 24.41
CA VAL A 625 10.45 21.93 24.81
C VAL A 625 11.96 22.07 24.65
N THR A 626 12.39 23.13 23.98
CA THR A 626 13.80 23.42 23.68
C THR A 626 14.16 24.78 24.32
N ASP A 627 15.28 24.84 25.01
CA ASP A 627 15.80 26.10 25.56
C ASP A 627 16.72 26.84 24.60
N SER A 628 17.21 27.98 25.02
CA SER A 628 18.09 28.85 24.20
C SER A 628 19.45 28.24 23.88
N THR A 629 19.86 27.15 24.55
CA THR A 629 21.10 26.39 24.28
C THR A 629 20.89 25.22 23.36
N GLY A 630 19.65 24.92 22.99
CA GLY A 630 19.28 23.74 22.19
C GLY A 630 19.02 22.48 23.02
N ALA A 631 19.14 22.55 24.35
CA ALA A 631 18.76 21.42 25.22
C ALA A 631 17.23 21.22 25.20
N THR A 632 16.80 19.95 25.16
CA THR A 632 15.39 19.57 25.02
C THR A 632 14.90 18.75 26.22
N GLY A 633 13.64 18.96 26.60
CA GLY A 633 12.88 18.08 27.47
C GLY A 633 11.58 17.66 26.79
N THR A 634 11.07 16.49 27.13
CA THR A 634 9.84 15.95 26.51
C THR A 634 8.85 15.46 27.55
N ALA A 635 7.56 15.52 27.21
CA ALA A 635 6.50 14.85 27.95
C ALA A 635 5.51 14.22 26.96
N THR A 636 5.16 12.95 27.20
CA THR A 636 4.19 12.21 26.37
C THR A 636 2.96 11.89 27.21
N PHE A 637 1.78 12.18 26.68
CA PHE A 637 0.50 11.94 27.35
C PHE A 637 -0.62 11.65 26.35
N GLY A 638 -1.64 10.94 26.86
CA GLY A 638 -2.79 10.54 26.03
C GLY A 638 -3.87 11.63 25.98
N TRP A 639 -4.58 11.69 24.86
CA TRP A 639 -5.85 12.37 24.70
C TRP A 639 -6.96 11.38 24.45
N THR A 640 -8.15 11.65 25.02
CA THR A 640 -9.40 11.01 24.64
C THR A 640 -10.37 12.11 24.24
N VAL A 641 -10.67 12.19 22.93
CA VAL A 641 -11.66 13.13 22.40
C VAL A 641 -12.96 12.40 22.22
N SER A 642 -13.98 12.78 22.98
CA SER A 642 -15.34 12.28 22.85
C SER A 642 -16.07 13.03 21.72
N SER A 643 -16.97 12.36 21.00
CA SER A 643 -17.90 13.06 20.10
C SER A 643 -18.75 14.06 20.90
N THR A 644 -19.14 15.18 20.31
CA THR A 644 -20.22 16.01 20.85
C THR A 644 -21.43 15.13 21.03
N GLY A 645 -21.84 14.92 22.26
CA GLY A 645 -23.01 14.12 22.55
C GLY A 645 -24.26 14.79 21.95
N GLY A 646 -24.64 14.38 20.75
CA GLY A 646 -26.04 14.23 20.46
C GLY A 646 -26.48 13.08 21.37
N GLY A 647 -27.38 13.37 22.33
CA GLY A 647 -27.86 12.36 23.26
C GLY A 647 -28.26 11.15 22.46
N CYS A 648 -27.74 9.99 22.83
CA CYS A 648 -28.15 8.74 22.20
C CYS A 648 -29.65 8.57 22.46
N SER A 649 -30.48 8.88 21.46
CA SER A 649 -31.88 8.57 21.51
C SER A 649 -32.04 7.05 21.38
N SER A 650 -32.96 6.51 22.16
CA SER A 650 -33.35 5.11 22.01
C SER A 650 -33.88 4.88 20.60
N THR A 651 -33.09 4.24 19.76
CA THR A 651 -33.40 3.99 18.34
C THR A 651 -33.12 2.53 18.00
N GLN A 652 -34.09 1.91 17.31
CA GLN A 652 -33.85 0.61 16.69
C GLN A 652 -33.01 0.75 15.43
N LEU A 653 -31.92 0.02 15.36
CA LEU A 653 -30.96 0.09 14.27
C LEU A 653 -31.18 -0.96 13.18
N LEU A 654 -31.82 -2.10 13.53
CA LEU A 654 -32.12 -3.14 12.55
C LEU A 654 -33.32 -2.77 11.69
N SER A 655 -33.21 -3.02 10.41
CA SER A 655 -34.34 -2.96 9.48
C SER A 655 -35.16 -4.25 9.57
N ASN A 656 -36.48 -4.12 9.53
CA ASN A 656 -37.40 -5.27 9.55
C ASN A 656 -37.09 -6.28 10.69
N PRO A 657 -37.11 -5.85 11.94
CA PRO A 657 -36.58 -6.61 13.07
C PRO A 657 -37.40 -7.85 13.44
N GLY A 658 -38.69 -7.88 13.13
CA GLY A 658 -39.58 -9.03 13.32
C GLY A 658 -39.88 -9.78 12.03
N PHE A 659 -39.12 -9.57 10.97
CA PHE A 659 -39.19 -10.23 9.67
C PHE A 659 -40.52 -10.03 8.89
N GLU A 660 -41.45 -9.23 9.35
CA GLU A 660 -42.84 -9.11 8.82
C GLU A 660 -42.89 -8.55 7.38
N SER A 661 -41.77 -8.03 6.85
CA SER A 661 -41.60 -7.65 5.44
C SER A 661 -40.77 -8.67 4.64
N GLY A 662 -40.83 -9.96 5.05
CA GLY A 662 -40.05 -11.04 4.46
C GLY A 662 -38.52 -10.76 4.63
N SER A 663 -37.73 -11.01 3.61
CA SER A 663 -36.26 -10.83 3.66
C SER A 663 -35.80 -9.37 3.53
N SER A 664 -36.69 -8.39 3.53
CA SER A 664 -36.31 -6.97 3.40
C SER A 664 -35.35 -6.56 4.51
N GLY A 665 -34.16 -6.04 4.14
CA GLY A 665 -33.09 -5.63 5.06
C GLY A 665 -32.21 -6.79 5.58
N TRP A 666 -32.58 -8.05 5.34
CA TRP A 666 -31.81 -9.22 5.75
C TRP A 666 -31.28 -10.01 4.56
N THR A 667 -30.08 -10.54 4.72
CA THR A 667 -29.53 -11.57 3.84
C THR A 667 -29.62 -12.91 4.53
N ALA A 668 -30.33 -13.87 3.93
CA ALA A 668 -30.57 -15.18 4.50
C ALA A 668 -30.44 -16.28 3.44
N THR A 669 -30.16 -17.51 3.88
CA THR A 669 -30.36 -18.70 3.06
C THR A 669 -31.83 -18.75 2.60
N SER A 670 -32.09 -19.22 1.38
CA SER A 670 -33.45 -19.29 0.81
C SER A 670 -34.37 -20.14 1.67
N GLY A 671 -35.52 -19.59 2.09
CA GLY A 671 -36.49 -20.28 2.93
C GLY A 671 -36.36 -20.03 4.43
N VAL A 672 -35.22 -19.49 4.89
CA VAL A 672 -35.01 -19.20 6.32
C VAL A 672 -36.02 -18.20 6.86
N ILE A 673 -36.30 -17.10 6.16
CA ILE A 673 -37.37 -16.18 6.57
C ILE A 673 -38.69 -16.66 5.97
N THR A 674 -39.59 -17.10 6.81
CA THR A 674 -40.78 -17.88 6.39
C THR A 674 -41.99 -17.62 7.27
N THR A 675 -43.16 -17.89 6.72
CA THR A 675 -44.46 -17.98 7.42
C THR A 675 -44.92 -19.43 7.61
N ASP A 676 -44.05 -20.40 7.33
CA ASP A 676 -44.39 -21.83 7.45
C ASP A 676 -44.86 -22.15 8.87
N SER A 677 -45.96 -22.91 8.97
CA SER A 677 -46.64 -23.21 10.23
C SER A 677 -45.98 -24.35 11.02
N GLY A 678 -44.92 -24.98 10.48
CA GLY A 678 -44.19 -26.03 11.18
C GLY A 678 -43.57 -25.55 12.48
N GLU A 679 -43.13 -24.27 12.51
CA GLU A 679 -42.73 -23.56 13.70
C GLU A 679 -43.58 -22.29 13.86
N ALA A 680 -43.98 -21.96 15.09
CA ALA A 680 -44.74 -20.75 15.35
C ALA A 680 -43.83 -19.52 15.44
N ALA A 681 -44.24 -18.38 14.88
CA ALA A 681 -43.59 -17.12 15.12
C ALA A 681 -43.78 -16.69 16.59
N HIS A 682 -42.79 -15.91 17.15
CA HIS A 682 -42.94 -15.32 18.48
C HIS A 682 -44.00 -14.19 18.44
N SER A 683 -43.95 -13.38 17.40
CA SER A 683 -45.00 -12.39 17.11
C SER A 683 -45.25 -12.30 15.60
N GLY A 684 -46.36 -11.70 15.21
CA GLY A 684 -46.69 -11.53 13.80
C GLY A 684 -46.90 -12.84 13.05
N SER A 685 -46.38 -12.94 11.82
CA SER A 685 -46.55 -14.09 10.93
C SER A 685 -45.23 -14.68 10.43
N TYR A 686 -44.20 -13.84 10.31
CA TYR A 686 -42.88 -14.23 9.83
C TYR A 686 -41.93 -14.51 11.00
N LYS A 687 -40.99 -15.39 10.79
CA LYS A 687 -39.86 -15.66 11.65
C LYS A 687 -38.66 -16.08 10.79
N ALA A 688 -37.47 -16.13 11.38
CA ALA A 688 -36.32 -16.77 10.77
C ALA A 688 -36.14 -18.17 11.37
N TRP A 689 -36.39 -19.17 10.56
CA TRP A 689 -36.28 -20.58 10.92
C TRP A 689 -35.02 -21.15 10.23
N LEU A 690 -34.00 -21.40 11.00
CA LEU A 690 -32.74 -21.98 10.55
C LEU A 690 -32.70 -23.46 10.91
N ASP A 691 -32.16 -24.26 9.99
CA ASP A 691 -32.01 -25.71 10.10
C ASP A 691 -33.39 -26.45 10.28
N GLY A 692 -33.43 -27.65 10.86
CA GLY A 692 -34.65 -28.44 11.05
C GLY A 692 -34.88 -29.42 9.91
N TYR A 693 -33.89 -29.78 9.14
CA TYR A 693 -33.97 -30.67 7.97
C TYR A 693 -33.75 -32.15 8.34
N GLY A 694 -33.14 -32.45 9.49
CA GLY A 694 -32.77 -33.84 9.87
C GLY A 694 -31.69 -34.43 8.97
N SER A 695 -30.89 -33.57 8.35
CA SER A 695 -29.77 -33.92 7.47
C SER A 695 -28.77 -32.80 7.47
N SER A 696 -27.51 -33.12 7.16
CA SER A 696 -26.42 -32.12 7.19
C SER A 696 -26.81 -30.88 6.37
N HIS A 697 -26.95 -29.75 7.05
CA HIS A 697 -27.38 -28.48 6.49
C HIS A 697 -26.69 -27.32 7.16
N THR A 698 -26.70 -26.16 6.50
CA THR A 698 -26.20 -24.90 7.07
C THR A 698 -27.05 -23.75 6.58
N ASP A 699 -27.65 -23.06 7.52
CA ASP A 699 -28.44 -21.86 7.27
C ASP A 699 -27.79 -20.61 7.85
N THR A 700 -27.99 -19.51 7.16
CA THR A 700 -27.47 -18.22 7.58
C THR A 700 -28.51 -17.14 7.51
N LEU A 701 -28.45 -16.22 8.49
CA LEU A 701 -29.23 -14.99 8.52
C LEU A 701 -28.32 -13.85 8.96
N SER A 702 -28.28 -12.73 8.24
CA SER A 702 -27.40 -11.61 8.57
C SER A 702 -27.93 -10.26 8.14
N GLN A 703 -27.51 -9.22 8.89
CA GLN A 703 -27.73 -7.82 8.53
C GLN A 703 -26.52 -6.98 8.97
N SER A 704 -26.07 -6.09 8.10
CA SER A 704 -25.01 -5.13 8.43
C SER A 704 -25.63 -3.85 8.97
N VAL A 705 -25.11 -3.37 10.11
CA VAL A 705 -25.64 -2.22 10.82
C VAL A 705 -24.52 -1.37 11.38
N THR A 706 -24.67 -0.03 11.35
CA THR A 706 -23.73 0.91 11.96
C THR A 706 -24.21 1.30 13.35
N ILE A 707 -23.41 1.02 14.37
CA ILE A 707 -23.68 1.44 15.73
C ILE A 707 -23.11 2.86 15.91
N PRO A 708 -23.91 3.88 16.25
CA PRO A 708 -23.43 5.24 16.40
C PRO A 708 -22.33 5.34 17.46
N ALA A 709 -21.32 6.15 17.20
CA ALA A 709 -20.20 6.34 18.11
C ALA A 709 -20.67 6.91 19.48
N GLY A 710 -20.13 6.37 20.56
CA GLY A 710 -20.42 6.84 21.92
C GLY A 710 -21.76 6.39 22.50
N CYS A 711 -22.58 5.63 21.76
CA CYS A 711 -23.84 5.10 22.23
C CYS A 711 -23.67 3.73 22.92
N LYS A 712 -24.44 3.50 23.97
CA LYS A 712 -24.70 2.11 24.39
C LYS A 712 -25.53 1.43 23.33
N ALA A 713 -25.28 0.17 23.10
CA ALA A 713 -26.02 -0.62 22.11
C ALA A 713 -26.34 -2.00 22.70
N THR A 714 -27.60 -2.37 22.67
CA THR A 714 -28.06 -3.66 23.18
C THR A 714 -28.77 -4.42 22.06
N LEU A 715 -28.24 -5.62 21.75
CA LEU A 715 -28.90 -6.57 20.87
C LEU A 715 -29.83 -7.46 21.71
N THR A 716 -31.09 -7.58 21.32
CA THR A 716 -32.02 -8.59 21.84
C THR A 716 -32.66 -9.36 20.70
N PHE A 717 -33.02 -10.60 20.95
CA PHE A 717 -33.84 -11.41 20.05
C PHE A 717 -34.54 -12.53 20.84
N TYR A 718 -35.62 -13.02 20.34
CA TYR A 718 -36.28 -14.20 20.87
C TYR A 718 -35.79 -15.43 20.11
N LEU A 719 -35.44 -16.50 20.86
CA LEU A 719 -34.95 -17.76 20.34
C LEU A 719 -35.78 -18.90 20.88
N HIS A 720 -36.33 -19.71 19.98
CA HIS A 720 -36.92 -21.03 20.26
C HIS A 720 -36.04 -22.10 19.63
N ILE A 721 -35.85 -23.20 20.34
CA ILE A 721 -35.11 -24.37 19.85
C ILE A 721 -35.96 -25.61 20.06
N ASP A 722 -36.37 -26.21 18.96
CA ASP A 722 -37.00 -27.55 18.95
C ASP A 722 -36.04 -28.56 18.34
N THR A 723 -36.02 -29.77 18.88
CA THR A 723 -35.11 -30.83 18.42
C THR A 723 -35.66 -32.21 18.65
N SER A 724 -35.41 -33.05 17.68
CA SER A 724 -35.65 -34.49 17.77
C SER A 724 -34.50 -35.24 18.44
N GLU A 725 -33.36 -34.54 18.72
CA GLU A 725 -32.25 -35.10 19.42
C GLU A 725 -32.61 -35.50 20.87
N THR A 726 -32.17 -36.69 21.25
CA THR A 726 -32.45 -37.26 22.57
C THR A 726 -31.27 -37.18 23.53
N THR A 727 -30.12 -36.78 23.06
CA THR A 727 -28.87 -36.63 23.85
C THR A 727 -29.00 -35.52 24.91
N ALA A 728 -28.44 -35.76 26.08
CA ALA A 728 -28.35 -34.77 27.16
C ALA A 728 -26.97 -34.15 27.29
N SER A 729 -25.99 -34.56 26.47
CA SER A 729 -24.58 -34.17 26.63
C SER A 729 -23.83 -33.82 25.35
N THR A 730 -24.34 -34.26 24.18
CA THR A 730 -23.63 -34.04 22.93
C THR A 730 -24.28 -32.90 22.12
N GLN A 731 -23.50 -31.95 21.69
CA GLN A 731 -23.94 -30.86 20.83
C GLN A 731 -23.75 -31.28 19.36
N TYR A 732 -24.79 -31.79 18.75
CA TYR A 732 -24.75 -32.17 17.34
C TYR A 732 -24.98 -30.95 16.45
N ASP A 733 -26.06 -30.21 16.70
CA ASP A 733 -26.48 -29.06 15.92
C ASP A 733 -26.20 -27.76 16.69
N LYS A 734 -25.81 -26.69 15.97
CA LYS A 734 -25.39 -25.45 16.62
C LYS A 734 -25.90 -24.23 15.89
N LEU A 735 -26.37 -23.25 16.65
CA LEU A 735 -26.62 -21.89 16.20
C LEU A 735 -25.55 -20.98 16.81
N THR A 736 -24.69 -20.38 15.97
CA THR A 736 -23.68 -19.40 16.42
C THR A 736 -24.13 -17.99 16.05
N VAL A 737 -24.17 -17.10 17.04
CA VAL A 737 -24.52 -15.69 16.87
C VAL A 737 -23.28 -14.85 16.98
N THR A 738 -23.00 -14.01 15.97
CA THR A 738 -21.81 -13.14 15.94
C THR A 738 -22.18 -11.69 15.61
N ALA A 739 -21.35 -10.75 16.06
CA ALA A 739 -21.35 -9.35 15.63
C ALA A 739 -19.95 -8.98 15.14
N GLY A 740 -19.79 -8.89 13.81
CA GLY A 740 -18.48 -8.84 13.18
C GLY A 740 -17.66 -10.09 13.51
N SER A 741 -16.43 -9.93 14.00
CA SER A 741 -15.57 -11.05 14.44
C SER A 741 -15.89 -11.55 15.85
N LYS A 742 -16.73 -10.85 16.64
CA LYS A 742 -17.05 -11.21 18.02
C LYS A 742 -18.15 -12.27 18.05
N THR A 743 -17.90 -13.45 18.58
CA THR A 743 -18.92 -14.43 18.91
C THR A 743 -19.66 -14.00 20.17
N LEU A 744 -20.99 -13.87 20.08
CA LEU A 744 -21.85 -13.47 21.18
C LEU A 744 -22.33 -14.67 21.98
N ALA A 745 -22.78 -15.72 21.28
CA ALA A 745 -23.23 -16.96 21.87
C ALA A 745 -23.20 -18.11 20.86
N THR A 746 -23.15 -19.32 21.38
CA THR A 746 -23.45 -20.53 20.63
C THR A 746 -24.53 -21.33 21.40
N TYR A 747 -25.60 -21.68 20.72
CA TYR A 747 -26.68 -22.53 21.19
C TYR A 747 -26.63 -23.86 20.46
N SER A 748 -27.27 -24.89 21.00
CA SER A 748 -27.30 -26.23 20.39
C SER A 748 -28.62 -26.95 20.70
N ASN A 749 -28.78 -28.13 20.13
CA ASN A 749 -29.86 -29.10 20.51
C ASN A 749 -29.98 -29.27 22.03
N LEU A 750 -28.95 -29.09 22.82
CA LEU A 750 -28.99 -29.18 24.29
C LEU A 750 -29.70 -27.99 24.96
N ASN A 751 -29.97 -26.93 24.24
CA ASN A 751 -30.63 -25.72 24.73
C ASN A 751 -32.13 -25.67 24.37
N LYS A 752 -32.72 -26.80 24.00
CA LYS A 752 -34.17 -26.90 23.69
C LYS A 752 -35.06 -26.41 24.82
N ALA A 753 -36.11 -25.72 24.46
CA ALA A 753 -37.09 -25.18 25.40
C ALA A 753 -38.51 -25.18 24.81
N SER A 754 -39.55 -25.29 25.65
CA SER A 754 -40.96 -25.35 25.23
C SER A 754 -41.55 -24.03 24.71
N GLY A 755 -40.68 -23.08 24.30
CA GLY A 755 -41.12 -21.80 23.76
C GLY A 755 -39.93 -20.82 23.63
N TYR A 756 -40.24 -19.61 23.19
CA TYR A 756 -39.26 -18.57 23.00
C TYR A 756 -38.66 -18.05 24.30
N SER A 757 -37.37 -17.78 24.27
CA SER A 757 -36.64 -17.08 25.34
C SER A 757 -35.87 -15.90 24.79
N GLN A 758 -36.01 -14.76 25.45
CA GLN A 758 -35.25 -13.58 25.04
C GLN A 758 -33.78 -13.75 25.36
N LYS A 759 -32.94 -13.37 24.41
CA LYS A 759 -31.49 -13.26 24.55
C LYS A 759 -31.12 -11.80 24.48
N SER A 760 -30.06 -11.38 25.23
CA SER A 760 -29.63 -9.99 25.31
C SER A 760 -28.10 -9.90 25.39
N PHE A 761 -27.52 -9.01 24.61
CA PHE A 761 -26.07 -8.83 24.51
C PHE A 761 -25.73 -7.34 24.44
N ASP A 762 -24.72 -6.94 25.21
CA ASP A 762 -24.16 -5.61 25.15
C ASP A 762 -23.13 -5.52 24.00
N LEU A 763 -23.42 -4.67 23.04
CA LEU A 763 -22.58 -4.34 21.88
C LEU A 763 -21.99 -2.94 21.96
N SER A 764 -22.05 -2.27 23.11
CA SER A 764 -21.52 -0.90 23.30
C SER A 764 -20.03 -0.78 22.97
N SER A 765 -19.27 -1.88 23.09
CA SER A 765 -17.86 -1.94 22.71
C SER A 765 -17.62 -1.83 21.19
N LEU A 766 -18.66 -1.95 20.38
CA LEU A 766 -18.64 -1.83 18.91
C LEU A 766 -19.18 -0.48 18.42
N ALA A 767 -19.44 0.46 19.34
CA ALA A 767 -19.90 1.80 18.99
C ALA A 767 -18.89 2.52 18.06
N GLY A 768 -19.41 3.19 17.04
CA GLY A 768 -18.62 3.83 15.98
C GLY A 768 -18.27 2.91 14.80
N SER A 769 -18.65 1.64 14.85
CA SER A 769 -18.33 0.66 13.81
C SER A 769 -19.56 0.20 13.04
N THR A 770 -19.36 -0.17 11.78
CA THR A 770 -20.33 -0.97 11.01
C THR A 770 -20.01 -2.44 11.23
N VAL A 771 -20.97 -3.21 11.71
CA VAL A 771 -20.82 -4.62 12.03
C VAL A 771 -21.87 -5.45 11.32
N THR A 772 -21.53 -6.66 10.91
CA THR A 772 -22.50 -7.64 10.43
C THR A 772 -22.95 -8.50 11.60
N LEU A 773 -24.23 -8.37 11.97
CA LEU A 773 -24.87 -9.31 12.85
C LEU A 773 -25.18 -10.57 12.04
N LYS A 774 -24.76 -11.74 12.52
CA LYS A 774 -24.97 -13.02 11.82
C LYS A 774 -25.41 -14.11 12.78
N PHE A 775 -26.42 -14.85 12.35
CA PHE A 775 -26.86 -16.12 12.91
C PHE A 775 -26.47 -17.21 11.90
N ASN A 776 -25.78 -18.22 12.36
CA ASN A 776 -25.30 -19.33 11.55
C ASN A 776 -25.71 -20.64 12.20
N GLY A 777 -26.70 -21.29 11.65
CA GLY A 777 -27.15 -22.61 12.00
C GLY A 777 -26.33 -23.66 11.26
N VAL A 778 -25.99 -24.75 11.93
CA VAL A 778 -25.28 -25.90 11.35
C VAL A 778 -25.91 -27.16 11.95
N GLU A 779 -26.52 -27.94 11.11
CA GLU A 779 -27.17 -29.21 11.43
C GLU A 779 -26.31 -30.38 10.98
N ASP A 780 -26.22 -31.43 11.75
CA ASP A 780 -25.46 -32.64 11.44
C ASP A 780 -26.19 -33.55 10.41
N SER A 781 -25.89 -34.84 10.39
CA SER A 781 -26.39 -35.75 9.36
C SER A 781 -27.71 -36.46 9.74
N SER A 782 -28.24 -36.22 10.93
CA SER A 782 -29.42 -36.98 11.43
C SER A 782 -30.12 -36.26 12.57
N LEU A 783 -31.47 -36.45 12.67
CA LEU A 783 -32.35 -35.89 13.70
C LEU A 783 -32.33 -34.34 13.73
N GLN A 784 -33.46 -33.79 13.32
CA GLN A 784 -33.62 -32.34 13.14
C GLN A 784 -33.44 -31.54 14.44
N THR A 785 -32.84 -30.34 14.29
CA THR A 785 -32.90 -29.26 15.28
C THR A 785 -33.27 -27.94 14.61
N SER A 786 -34.40 -27.40 14.94
CA SER A 786 -34.89 -26.09 14.49
C SER A 786 -34.36 -24.99 15.40
N PHE A 787 -33.75 -23.98 14.84
CA PHE A 787 -33.39 -22.72 15.55
C PHE A 787 -34.28 -21.61 15.01
N VAL A 788 -35.27 -21.18 15.80
CA VAL A 788 -36.22 -20.17 15.37
C VAL A 788 -35.93 -18.84 16.06
N VAL A 789 -35.59 -17.85 15.28
CA VAL A 789 -35.25 -16.49 15.75
C VAL A 789 -36.35 -15.53 15.32
N ASP A 790 -36.77 -14.68 16.26
CA ASP A 790 -37.79 -13.69 15.98
C ASP A 790 -37.60 -12.44 16.84
N ASP A 791 -38.35 -11.38 16.54
CA ASP A 791 -38.36 -10.11 17.27
C ASP A 791 -36.98 -9.62 17.69
N THR A 792 -36.11 -9.50 16.69
CA THR A 792 -34.75 -8.98 16.89
C THR A 792 -34.78 -7.48 17.15
N ALA A 793 -33.94 -6.98 18.02
CA ALA A 793 -33.75 -5.54 18.19
C ALA A 793 -32.29 -5.23 18.48
N LEU A 794 -31.76 -4.22 17.85
CA LEU A 794 -30.50 -3.59 18.23
C LEU A 794 -30.80 -2.12 18.55
N THR A 795 -30.91 -1.82 19.83
CA THR A 795 -31.31 -0.50 20.30
C THR A 795 -30.15 0.26 20.89
N THR A 796 -30.06 1.56 20.58
CA THR A 796 -29.16 2.51 21.26
C THR A 796 -29.86 3.15 22.45
N GLY A 797 -29.07 3.58 23.45
CA GLY A 797 -29.59 4.27 24.61
C GLY A 797 -28.52 4.98 25.44
#